data_c6e5e3c44bab1ed163712fd1d62d2bf8
#
_entry.id   c6e5e3c44bab1ed163712fd1d62d2bf8
#
_cell.length_a   1.000
_cell.length_b   1.000
_cell.length_c   1.000
_cell.angle_alpha   90.00
_cell.angle_beta   90.00
_cell.angle_gamma   90.00
#
_symmetry.space_group_name_H-M   'P 1'
#
loop_
_entity.id
_entity.type
_entity.pdbx_description
1 polymer ?
#
loop_
_entity_poly.entity_id
_entity_poly.type
_entity_poly.pdbx_seq_one_letter_code
_entity_poly.pdbx_strand_id
1 'polypeptide(L)'
;MTRDTATEANTVGSDHDETAEGTPVGERGPAKPGSIGAVGYAEQLRTLADRCGVATSYEGWDKERRDVSEHTLRHILTALGVAAGSESEIRRSLEDLDEAPWRLVLPPVVVMVEDAVVPVPVHVPHGEPVSVWVVTEDGERLDAPQLDIWVDPRDIDGEMIGRATFAVPHGLPTGWHTLHAEVGNVTLAQTTLAVTPKRLTTAEKLGPQQRWGLTTQLYSVRSERSWGIGDLSDLADIAYIAGSVHGADFVLANPLHAAQPQPPLETSPYLPTTRRFVNPIYIRVEDIPEAARLPDVEYQAMRQFADKYSGWNRDAGKIRRNSVYRSKLEVLETIHAVPLSPRRRGEFDRYLEEEGEGLLGFATWCALIEKYGADSPKWRKSLRDPERVAELREKLADRIAFYSWLQWICDEQLATAQTTAVAAGMDIGIIHDLAVGVQHGGADVWALGDALTPRVSVGAPPDAFNQQGQLWNQPPWHPWKLAEQGYLPFRDMLRTVLRRAGGLRIDHILGLFRLWWIPEGESPAAGAYVHYDYEALIGVLVLEAERAGAVVIGEDLGVFEPIVQDYLSERGVLGTSILWFEHGPEAPVPPEEYRRLCLTSVTTHDLPPTAGYLAAEHIRLRSELGLLEQDEATERANDARDREAILDVARERGLLPTDADEEQTVAALHSLIACSPSLLLGVALTDAVGERRIQNQPGTDSSQYANWSVPLADGDGKAVLVDDLAEHPRLTRLVRSLRHTAAD
;
A
#
# COMPACT_ATOMS: atom_id res chain seq x y z
N MET A 1 35.61 47.18 -42.06
CA MET A 1 37.08 47.01 -41.99
C MET A 1 37.29 45.64 -41.41
N THR A 2 37.36 44.60 -42.25
CA THR A 2 38.58 43.94 -42.84
C THR A 2 39.53 43.45 -41.75
N ARG A 3 39.75 42.16 -41.53
CA ARG A 3 40.28 41.04 -42.32
C ARG A 3 40.31 39.80 -41.41
N ASP A 4 39.77 38.66 -41.77
CA ASP A 4 40.39 37.51 -42.48
C ASP A 4 41.70 37.00 -41.91
N THR A 5 41.68 35.72 -41.53
CA THR A 5 42.49 34.56 -41.96
C THR A 5 42.08 33.36 -41.13
N ALA A 6 41.50 32.36 -41.61
CA ALA A 6 41.70 31.19 -42.45
C ALA A 6 42.80 30.21 -41.96
N THR A 7 42.41 28.95 -42.00
CA THR A 7 43.12 27.66 -42.16
C THR A 7 43.42 26.92 -40.87
N GLU A 8 43.08 25.67 -40.67
CA GLU A 8 43.00 24.50 -41.58
C GLU A 8 42.14 23.36 -40.97
N ALA A 9 41.58 22.59 -41.88
CA ALA A 9 40.74 21.43 -41.63
C ALA A 9 41.57 20.21 -41.14
N ASN A 10 40.94 19.41 -40.33
CA ASN A 10 41.18 17.94 -40.42
C ASN A 10 39.88 17.19 -40.19
N THR A 11 39.40 16.63 -41.27
CA THR A 11 38.27 15.70 -41.37
C THR A 11 38.69 14.35 -40.82
N VAL A 12 37.92 13.84 -39.85
CA VAL A 12 37.70 12.39 -39.71
C VAL A 12 36.20 12.21 -39.52
N GLY A 13 35.59 11.58 -40.53
CA GLY A 13 34.19 11.17 -40.47
C GLY A 13 34.01 9.94 -39.60
N SER A 14 32.88 9.88 -38.98
CA SER A 14 32.19 8.61 -38.69
C SER A 14 30.71 8.90 -38.57
N ASP A 15 29.98 8.37 -39.52
CA ASP A 15 28.56 8.08 -39.44
C ASP A 15 28.23 7.35 -38.15
N HIS A 16 27.25 7.77 -37.44
CA HIS A 16 26.30 6.91 -36.77
C HIS A 16 25.06 7.76 -36.38
N ASP A 17 24.18 7.82 -37.35
CA ASP A 17 22.77 8.11 -37.16
C ASP A 17 22.14 6.74 -36.80
N GLU A 18 21.81 6.50 -35.55
CA GLU A 18 20.91 5.42 -35.12
C GLU A 18 19.84 6.02 -34.24
N THR A 19 18.73 6.34 -34.90
CA THR A 19 17.41 6.49 -34.30
C THR A 19 17.09 5.21 -33.52
N ALA A 20 17.07 5.32 -32.20
CA ALA A 20 16.52 4.26 -31.35
C ALA A 20 15.00 4.24 -31.51
N GLU A 21 14.51 3.47 -32.47
CA GLU A 21 13.13 2.98 -32.52
C GLU A 21 12.93 2.05 -31.33
N GLY A 22 12.01 2.41 -30.44
CA GLY A 22 11.50 1.55 -29.39
C GLY A 22 10.97 0.26 -29.98
N THR A 23 11.60 -0.84 -29.62
CA THR A 23 11.14 -2.17 -30.01
C THR A 23 9.89 -2.48 -29.17
N PRO A 24 8.72 -2.73 -29.78
CA PRO A 24 7.58 -3.26 -29.05
C PRO A 24 8.00 -4.62 -28.46
N VAL A 25 7.57 -4.91 -27.24
CA VAL A 25 7.70 -6.23 -26.63
C VAL A 25 6.95 -7.21 -27.54
N GLY A 26 7.72 -7.84 -28.44
CA GLY A 26 7.20 -8.76 -29.42
C GLY A 26 6.74 -10.03 -28.73
N GLU A 27 5.50 -10.41 -28.99
CA GLU A 27 5.02 -11.78 -28.88
C GLU A 27 6.12 -12.73 -29.40
N ARG A 28 6.70 -13.48 -28.48
CA ARG A 28 7.52 -14.63 -28.88
C ARG A 28 6.55 -15.66 -29.47
N GLY A 29 6.47 -15.68 -30.78
CA GLY A 29 5.74 -16.71 -31.50
C GLY A 29 6.18 -18.10 -31.04
N PRO A 30 5.31 -19.11 -31.11
CA PRO A 30 5.59 -20.45 -30.62
C PRO A 30 6.78 -21.01 -31.34
N ALA A 31 7.85 -21.35 -30.57
CA ALA A 31 8.95 -22.13 -31.06
C ALA A 31 8.40 -23.46 -31.59
N LYS A 32 8.77 -23.82 -32.84
CA LYS A 32 8.43 -25.14 -33.40
C LYS A 32 8.89 -26.22 -32.41
N PRO A 33 8.10 -27.28 -32.20
CA PRO A 33 8.54 -28.40 -31.38
C PRO A 33 9.74 -29.10 -32.02
N GLY A 34 10.94 -28.63 -31.64
CA GLY A 34 12.18 -29.36 -31.88
C GLY A 34 12.28 -30.49 -30.88
N SER A 35 12.71 -31.64 -31.28
CA SER A 35 12.96 -32.84 -30.48
C SER A 35 13.59 -32.48 -29.13
N ILE A 36 12.85 -32.69 -28.06
CA ILE A 36 13.28 -32.53 -26.67
C ILE A 36 14.31 -33.64 -26.39
N GLY A 37 15.57 -33.33 -26.56
CA GLY A 37 16.66 -34.08 -25.93
C GLY A 37 16.46 -33.92 -24.41
N ALA A 38 16.71 -34.98 -23.63
CA ALA A 38 16.40 -35.07 -22.21
C ALA A 38 16.93 -33.84 -21.40
N VAL A 39 16.12 -32.79 -21.31
CA VAL A 39 16.32 -31.65 -20.44
C VAL A 39 16.08 -32.17 -19.00
N GLY A 40 17.05 -32.01 -18.12
CA GLY A 40 16.96 -32.55 -16.75
C GLY A 40 15.85 -31.89 -15.94
N TYR A 41 15.39 -32.58 -14.89
CA TYR A 41 14.34 -32.10 -13.98
C TYR A 41 14.52 -30.64 -13.53
N ALA A 42 15.74 -30.26 -13.14
CA ALA A 42 16.04 -28.90 -12.67
C ALA A 42 15.75 -27.83 -13.73
N GLU A 43 16.06 -28.07 -14.99
CA GLU A 43 15.84 -27.12 -16.08
C GLU A 43 14.35 -27.04 -16.46
N GLN A 44 13.64 -28.17 -16.45
CA GLN A 44 12.18 -28.20 -16.63
C GLN A 44 11.46 -27.46 -15.49
N LEU A 45 11.91 -27.61 -14.25
CA LEU A 45 11.38 -26.92 -13.09
C LEU A 45 11.56 -25.38 -13.22
N ARG A 46 12.74 -24.93 -13.64
CA ARG A 46 13.01 -23.51 -13.91
C ARG A 46 12.11 -22.97 -15.02
N THR A 47 11.96 -23.71 -16.11
CA THR A 47 11.05 -23.35 -17.20
C THR A 47 9.61 -23.20 -16.71
N LEU A 48 9.13 -24.14 -15.89
CA LEU A 48 7.78 -24.06 -15.32
C LEU A 48 7.64 -22.86 -14.37
N ALA A 49 8.65 -22.60 -13.53
CA ALA A 49 8.68 -21.46 -12.62
C ALA A 49 8.60 -20.13 -13.38
N ASP A 50 9.44 -19.93 -14.39
CA ASP A 50 9.42 -18.73 -15.23
C ASP A 50 8.07 -18.54 -15.93
N ARG A 51 7.45 -19.64 -16.44
CA ARG A 51 6.11 -19.60 -17.05
C ARG A 51 5.02 -19.23 -16.04
N CYS A 52 5.20 -19.51 -14.77
CA CYS A 52 4.29 -19.15 -13.68
C CYS A 52 4.60 -17.75 -13.09
N GLY A 53 5.55 -17.00 -13.64
CA GLY A 53 5.95 -15.70 -13.11
C GLY A 53 6.82 -15.77 -11.85
N VAL A 54 7.41 -16.95 -11.55
CA VAL A 54 8.32 -17.13 -10.41
C VAL A 54 9.74 -16.99 -10.87
N ALA A 55 10.47 -15.98 -10.37
CA ALA A 55 11.86 -15.74 -10.74
C ALA A 55 12.76 -16.90 -10.29
N THR A 56 13.60 -17.37 -11.20
CA THR A 56 14.55 -18.48 -10.95
C THR A 56 15.91 -18.01 -10.46
N SER A 57 16.14 -16.69 -10.48
CA SER A 57 17.30 -16.01 -9.91
C SER A 57 16.97 -14.56 -9.61
N TYR A 58 17.75 -13.92 -8.77
CA TYR A 58 17.66 -12.50 -8.48
C TYR A 58 19.05 -11.88 -8.29
N GLU A 59 19.12 -10.56 -8.43
CA GLU A 59 20.33 -9.80 -8.10
C GLU A 59 20.26 -9.38 -6.63
N GLY A 60 21.27 -9.71 -5.85
CA GLY A 60 21.41 -9.29 -4.47
C GLY A 60 21.82 -7.81 -4.37
N TRP A 61 21.75 -7.25 -3.16
CA TRP A 61 22.19 -5.88 -2.87
C TRP A 61 23.67 -5.63 -3.22
N ASP A 62 24.50 -6.68 -3.21
CA ASP A 62 25.92 -6.70 -3.61
C ASP A 62 26.11 -6.81 -5.13
N LYS A 63 25.03 -6.75 -5.90
CA LYS A 63 24.96 -6.94 -7.36
C LYS A 63 25.39 -8.33 -7.83
N GLU A 64 25.49 -9.31 -6.92
CA GLU A 64 25.72 -10.69 -7.28
C GLU A 64 24.41 -11.39 -7.67
N ARG A 65 24.43 -12.13 -8.77
CA ARG A 65 23.31 -12.98 -9.16
C ARG A 65 23.24 -14.22 -8.29
N ARG A 66 22.06 -14.47 -7.73
CA ARG A 66 21.77 -15.61 -6.88
C ARG A 66 20.68 -16.46 -7.49
N ASP A 67 20.93 -17.76 -7.61
CA ASP A 67 19.94 -18.72 -8.10
C ASP A 67 18.99 -19.12 -6.98
N VAL A 68 17.70 -19.22 -7.32
CA VAL A 68 16.68 -19.75 -6.41
C VAL A 68 16.78 -21.27 -6.34
N SER A 69 16.66 -21.83 -5.13
CA SER A 69 16.75 -23.26 -4.91
C SER A 69 15.57 -24.02 -5.53
N GLU A 70 15.78 -25.28 -5.97
CA GLU A 70 14.70 -26.15 -6.45
C GLU A 70 13.62 -26.37 -5.37
N HIS A 71 14.02 -26.41 -4.11
CA HIS A 71 13.14 -26.53 -2.97
C HIS A 71 12.16 -25.34 -2.89
N THR A 72 12.69 -24.12 -2.95
CA THR A 72 11.91 -22.86 -2.94
C THR A 72 10.96 -22.84 -4.15
N LEU A 73 11.46 -23.10 -5.35
CA LEU A 73 10.64 -23.10 -6.58
C LEU A 73 9.45 -24.04 -6.47
N ARG A 74 9.67 -25.30 -6.00
CA ARG A 74 8.57 -26.27 -5.81
C ARG A 74 7.53 -25.82 -4.79
N HIS A 75 7.97 -25.21 -3.68
CA HIS A 75 7.04 -24.77 -2.65
C HIS A 75 6.18 -23.59 -3.12
N ILE A 76 6.78 -22.62 -3.84
CA ILE A 76 6.04 -21.51 -4.40
C ILE A 76 5.09 -21.98 -5.51
N LEU A 77 5.52 -22.87 -6.40
CA LEU A 77 4.63 -23.46 -7.41
C LEU A 77 3.47 -24.21 -6.77
N THR A 78 3.74 -24.97 -5.70
CA THR A 78 2.67 -25.64 -4.93
C THR A 78 1.69 -24.63 -4.30
N ALA A 79 2.20 -23.52 -3.80
CA ALA A 79 1.37 -22.43 -3.26
C ALA A 79 0.50 -21.78 -4.34
N LEU A 80 1.00 -21.70 -5.59
CA LEU A 80 0.26 -21.29 -6.79
C LEU A 80 -0.70 -22.39 -7.32
N GLY A 81 -0.76 -23.55 -6.70
CA GLY A 81 -1.60 -24.67 -7.16
C GLY A 81 -1.01 -25.45 -8.32
N VAL A 82 0.28 -25.31 -8.62
CA VAL A 82 0.98 -25.96 -9.74
C VAL A 82 1.77 -27.17 -9.24
N ALA A 83 1.50 -28.35 -9.82
CA ALA A 83 2.20 -29.58 -9.48
C ALA A 83 3.60 -29.62 -10.14
N ALA A 84 4.65 -29.84 -9.34
CA ALA A 84 6.04 -29.83 -9.78
C ALA A 84 6.94 -30.85 -9.07
N GLY A 85 6.37 -31.89 -8.48
CA GLY A 85 7.11 -32.90 -7.71
C GLY A 85 7.87 -33.92 -8.54
N SER A 86 7.56 -34.06 -9.84
CA SER A 86 8.20 -34.99 -10.78
C SER A 86 8.22 -34.42 -12.19
N GLU A 87 9.09 -34.96 -13.07
CA GLU A 87 9.15 -34.54 -14.49
C GLU A 87 7.79 -34.73 -15.21
N SER A 88 7.03 -35.78 -14.84
CA SER A 88 5.71 -36.01 -15.41
C SER A 88 4.67 -34.99 -14.96
N GLU A 89 4.75 -34.52 -13.72
CA GLU A 89 3.90 -33.43 -13.22
C GLU A 89 4.26 -32.12 -13.87
N ILE A 90 5.57 -31.78 -13.97
CA ILE A 90 6.02 -30.57 -14.64
C ILE A 90 5.52 -30.50 -16.08
N ARG A 91 5.66 -31.60 -16.83
CA ARG A 91 5.20 -31.64 -18.22
C ARG A 91 3.70 -31.39 -18.31
N ARG A 92 2.90 -32.08 -17.46
CA ARG A 92 1.44 -31.88 -17.41
C ARG A 92 1.11 -30.44 -17.04
N SER A 93 1.79 -29.86 -16.05
CA SER A 93 1.55 -28.48 -15.64
C SER A 93 1.90 -27.47 -16.76
N LEU A 94 2.92 -27.72 -17.56
CA LEU A 94 3.24 -26.90 -18.75
C LEU A 94 2.17 -27.04 -19.84
N GLU A 95 1.66 -28.26 -20.08
CA GLU A 95 0.56 -28.52 -21.00
C GLU A 95 -0.72 -27.81 -20.52
N ASP A 96 -1.06 -27.94 -19.24
CA ASP A 96 -2.21 -27.28 -18.64
C ASP A 96 -2.13 -25.73 -18.74
N LEU A 97 -0.95 -25.13 -18.54
CA LEU A 97 -0.74 -23.68 -18.74
C LEU A 97 -0.96 -23.24 -20.19
N ASP A 98 -0.59 -24.07 -21.18
CA ASP A 98 -0.80 -23.77 -22.59
C ASP A 98 -2.28 -23.93 -23.01
N GLU A 99 -3.00 -24.82 -22.36
CA GLU A 99 -4.40 -25.13 -22.68
C GLU A 99 -5.40 -24.31 -21.84
N ALA A 100 -5.01 -23.87 -20.64
CA ALA A 100 -5.90 -23.14 -19.73
C ALA A 100 -6.64 -21.95 -20.39
N PRO A 101 -5.99 -21.08 -21.21
CA PRO A 101 -6.70 -20.01 -21.89
C PRO A 101 -7.74 -20.53 -22.90
N TRP A 102 -7.52 -21.69 -23.50
CA TRP A 102 -8.42 -22.27 -24.49
C TRP A 102 -9.65 -22.94 -23.87
N ARG A 103 -9.61 -23.28 -22.59
CA ARG A 103 -10.76 -23.79 -21.82
C ARG A 103 -11.72 -22.68 -21.39
N LEU A 104 -11.34 -21.42 -21.53
CA LEU A 104 -12.14 -20.26 -21.18
C LEU A 104 -12.67 -19.58 -22.45
N VAL A 105 -13.96 -19.31 -22.51
CA VAL A 105 -14.58 -18.58 -23.64
C VAL A 105 -14.01 -17.16 -23.74
N LEU A 106 -13.90 -16.46 -22.62
CA LEU A 106 -13.29 -15.13 -22.50
C LEU A 106 -12.12 -15.17 -21.53
N PRO A 107 -11.14 -14.27 -21.63
CA PRO A 107 -10.16 -14.06 -20.58
C PRO A 107 -10.84 -13.79 -19.22
N PRO A 108 -10.24 -14.17 -18.10
CA PRO A 108 -10.85 -13.98 -16.76
C PRO A 108 -11.11 -12.51 -16.44
N VAL A 109 -10.36 -11.61 -17.02
CA VAL A 109 -10.51 -10.15 -16.93
C VAL A 109 -9.82 -9.50 -18.13
N VAL A 110 -10.30 -8.30 -18.51
CA VAL A 110 -9.59 -7.42 -19.43
C VAL A 110 -9.39 -6.08 -18.74
N VAL A 111 -8.14 -5.68 -18.57
CA VAL A 111 -7.79 -4.34 -18.10
C VAL A 111 -7.05 -3.63 -19.20
N MET A 112 -7.49 -2.44 -19.55
CA MET A 112 -6.90 -1.66 -20.64
C MET A 112 -6.78 -0.19 -20.27
N VAL A 113 -5.84 0.47 -20.88
CA VAL A 113 -5.74 1.94 -20.83
C VAL A 113 -6.72 2.51 -21.88
N GLU A 114 -7.35 3.63 -21.57
CA GLU A 114 -8.24 4.34 -22.51
C GLU A 114 -7.58 4.58 -23.86
N ASP A 115 -8.36 4.51 -24.92
CA ASP A 115 -7.93 4.63 -26.33
C ASP A 115 -6.95 3.54 -26.84
N ALA A 116 -6.56 2.58 -26.03
CA ALA A 116 -5.74 1.46 -26.49
C ALA A 116 -6.57 0.52 -27.37
N VAL A 117 -5.90 -0.12 -28.32
CA VAL A 117 -6.52 -1.21 -29.12
C VAL A 117 -6.15 -2.54 -28.48
N VAL A 118 -7.10 -3.16 -27.80
CA VAL A 118 -6.86 -4.44 -27.12
C VAL A 118 -7.59 -5.56 -27.86
N PRO A 119 -6.84 -6.51 -28.45
CA PRO A 119 -7.43 -7.71 -29.04
C PRO A 119 -7.82 -8.71 -27.94
N VAL A 120 -9.08 -9.10 -27.91
CA VAL A 120 -9.61 -10.08 -26.96
C VAL A 120 -9.78 -11.42 -27.67
N PRO A 121 -9.09 -12.49 -27.24
CA PRO A 121 -9.31 -13.84 -27.75
C PRO A 121 -10.62 -14.41 -27.19
N VAL A 122 -11.42 -15.03 -28.07
CA VAL A 122 -12.67 -15.70 -27.71
C VAL A 122 -12.62 -17.13 -28.24
N HIS A 123 -12.74 -18.11 -27.34
CA HIS A 123 -12.60 -19.51 -27.67
C HIS A 123 -13.97 -20.18 -27.61
N VAL A 124 -14.38 -20.75 -28.75
CA VAL A 124 -15.66 -21.44 -28.91
C VAL A 124 -15.49 -22.71 -29.77
N PRO A 125 -16.42 -23.64 -29.80
CA PRO A 125 -16.35 -24.80 -30.69
C PRO A 125 -16.08 -24.34 -32.13
N HIS A 126 -15.12 -25.00 -32.80
CA HIS A 126 -14.63 -24.58 -34.10
C HIS A 126 -15.75 -24.54 -35.16
N GLY A 127 -15.90 -23.38 -35.79
CA GLY A 127 -16.91 -23.16 -36.83
C GLY A 127 -18.22 -22.57 -36.31
N GLU A 128 -18.42 -22.46 -35.00
CA GLU A 128 -19.59 -21.79 -34.45
C GLU A 128 -19.45 -20.26 -34.53
N PRO A 129 -20.49 -19.53 -34.98
CA PRO A 129 -20.48 -18.09 -35.02
C PRO A 129 -20.61 -17.53 -33.58
N VAL A 130 -19.85 -16.51 -33.28
CA VAL A 130 -19.86 -15.85 -31.95
C VAL A 130 -20.08 -14.34 -32.13
N SER A 131 -20.86 -13.74 -31.24
CA SER A 131 -21.07 -12.30 -31.13
C SER A 131 -20.47 -11.84 -29.79
N VAL A 132 -19.80 -10.70 -29.82
CA VAL A 132 -19.17 -10.10 -28.62
C VAL A 132 -19.62 -8.65 -28.50
N TRP A 133 -19.93 -8.23 -27.27
CA TRP A 133 -20.30 -6.84 -26.98
C TRP A 133 -19.89 -6.44 -25.57
N VAL A 134 -19.77 -5.15 -25.35
CA VAL A 134 -19.54 -4.54 -24.05
C VAL A 134 -20.85 -3.93 -23.54
N VAL A 135 -21.14 -4.14 -22.25
CA VAL A 135 -22.13 -3.35 -21.52
C VAL A 135 -21.37 -2.41 -20.60
N THR A 136 -21.53 -1.12 -20.82
CA THR A 136 -20.83 -0.09 -20.02
C THR A 136 -21.37 -0.04 -18.59
N GLU A 137 -20.65 0.62 -17.71
CA GLU A 137 -21.06 0.85 -16.31
C GLU A 137 -22.44 1.54 -16.22
N ASP A 138 -22.76 2.41 -17.21
CA ASP A 138 -24.04 3.10 -17.33
C ASP A 138 -25.13 2.28 -18.07
N GLY A 139 -24.81 1.06 -18.50
CA GLY A 139 -25.75 0.13 -19.12
C GLY A 139 -25.88 0.26 -20.65
N GLU A 140 -25.04 1.05 -21.33
CA GLU A 140 -25.02 1.11 -22.80
C GLU A 140 -24.37 -0.16 -23.36
N ARG A 141 -24.96 -0.70 -24.45
CA ARG A 141 -24.43 -1.85 -25.20
C ARG A 141 -23.68 -1.37 -26.43
N LEU A 142 -22.45 -1.83 -26.60
CA LEU A 142 -21.58 -1.56 -27.74
C LEU A 142 -21.04 -2.86 -28.32
N ASP A 143 -21.35 -3.16 -29.59
CA ASP A 143 -20.86 -4.38 -30.22
C ASP A 143 -19.35 -4.30 -30.51
N ALA A 144 -18.62 -5.37 -30.24
CA ALA A 144 -17.21 -5.50 -30.50
C ALA A 144 -16.96 -6.03 -31.91
N PRO A 145 -16.17 -5.35 -32.75
CA PRO A 145 -15.86 -5.84 -34.09
C PRO A 145 -14.88 -7.00 -34.06
N GLN A 146 -15.15 -8.03 -34.87
CA GLN A 146 -14.18 -9.12 -35.05
C GLN A 146 -12.99 -8.64 -35.89
N LEU A 147 -11.80 -9.03 -35.47
CA LEU A 147 -10.54 -8.78 -36.19
C LEU A 147 -10.24 -9.97 -37.11
N ASP A 148 -9.67 -9.68 -38.28
CA ASP A 148 -9.23 -10.70 -39.25
C ASP A 148 -7.84 -11.24 -38.79
N ILE A 149 -7.85 -12.01 -37.69
CA ILE A 149 -6.69 -12.67 -37.12
C ILE A 149 -6.95 -14.17 -37.08
N TRP A 150 -6.27 -14.92 -37.95
CA TRP A 150 -6.40 -16.36 -37.97
C TRP A 150 -5.49 -17.03 -36.94
N VAL A 151 -6.06 -17.97 -36.19
CA VAL A 151 -5.35 -18.87 -35.29
C VAL A 151 -5.87 -20.28 -35.53
N ASP A 152 -4.96 -21.25 -35.69
CA ASP A 152 -5.33 -22.64 -35.90
C ASP A 152 -6.13 -23.18 -34.70
N PRO A 153 -7.21 -23.92 -34.95
CA PRO A 153 -8.00 -24.53 -33.88
C PRO A 153 -7.16 -25.60 -33.16
N ARG A 154 -7.51 -25.85 -31.89
CA ARG A 154 -6.84 -26.84 -31.06
C ARG A 154 -7.84 -27.88 -30.56
N ASP A 155 -7.38 -29.12 -30.41
CA ASP A 155 -8.10 -30.14 -29.69
C ASP A 155 -7.89 -29.91 -28.19
N ILE A 156 -8.95 -29.59 -27.49
CA ILE A 156 -8.98 -29.38 -26.04
C ILE A 156 -9.94 -30.36 -25.43
N ASP A 157 -9.46 -31.30 -24.67
CA ASP A 157 -10.23 -32.35 -23.99
C ASP A 157 -11.13 -33.16 -24.96
N GLY A 158 -10.73 -33.34 -26.24
CA GLY A 158 -11.43 -34.08 -27.27
C GLY A 158 -12.44 -33.24 -28.09
N GLU A 159 -12.49 -31.94 -27.88
CA GLU A 159 -13.29 -30.99 -28.64
C GLU A 159 -12.40 -30.03 -29.42
N MET A 160 -12.71 -29.82 -30.71
CA MET A 160 -12.00 -28.83 -31.54
C MET A 160 -12.46 -27.41 -31.17
N ILE A 161 -11.62 -26.64 -30.54
CA ILE A 161 -11.86 -25.24 -30.14
C ILE A 161 -11.22 -24.30 -31.14
N GLY A 162 -12.01 -23.38 -31.68
CA GLY A 162 -11.55 -22.29 -32.52
C GLY A 162 -11.33 -21.02 -31.67
N ARG A 163 -10.46 -20.13 -32.19
CA ARG A 163 -10.23 -18.81 -31.60
C ARG A 163 -10.68 -17.73 -32.58
N ALA A 164 -11.65 -16.92 -32.17
CA ALA A 164 -11.96 -15.63 -32.80
C ALA A 164 -11.33 -14.51 -31.99
N THR A 165 -10.90 -13.43 -32.65
CA THR A 165 -10.32 -12.27 -31.94
C THR A 165 -11.20 -11.07 -32.18
N PHE A 166 -11.59 -10.36 -31.11
CA PHE A 166 -12.42 -9.16 -31.18
C PHE A 166 -11.66 -7.95 -30.65
N ALA A 167 -11.89 -6.78 -31.21
CA ALA A 167 -11.38 -5.54 -30.65
C ALA A 167 -12.37 -5.00 -29.60
N VAL A 168 -11.85 -4.52 -28.49
CA VAL A 168 -12.66 -3.71 -27.57
C VAL A 168 -13.12 -2.45 -28.32
N PRO A 169 -14.41 -2.04 -28.25
CA PRO A 169 -14.90 -0.84 -28.94
C PRO A 169 -14.11 0.41 -28.54
N HIS A 170 -13.82 1.28 -29.52
CA HIS A 170 -13.17 2.55 -29.27
C HIS A 170 -14.09 3.53 -28.53
N GLY A 171 -13.49 4.43 -27.75
CA GLY A 171 -14.21 5.53 -27.11
C GLY A 171 -15.04 5.11 -25.89
N LEU A 172 -14.76 3.95 -25.31
CA LEU A 172 -15.33 3.58 -24.02
C LEU A 172 -14.86 4.58 -22.94
N PRO A 173 -15.78 5.04 -22.08
CA PRO A 173 -15.39 5.85 -20.94
C PRO A 173 -14.51 5.04 -19.97
N THR A 174 -13.68 5.72 -19.22
CA THR A 174 -12.94 5.08 -18.10
C THR A 174 -13.93 4.54 -17.07
N GLY A 175 -13.79 3.28 -16.69
CA GLY A 175 -14.73 2.65 -15.77
C GLY A 175 -14.71 1.13 -15.78
N TRP A 176 -15.69 0.57 -15.09
CA TRP A 176 -15.90 -0.87 -14.94
C TRP A 176 -17.06 -1.31 -15.83
N HIS A 177 -16.75 -2.06 -16.86
CA HIS A 177 -17.70 -2.55 -17.84
C HIS A 177 -17.77 -4.08 -17.80
N THR A 178 -18.71 -4.66 -18.53
CA THR A 178 -18.82 -6.11 -18.69
C THR A 178 -18.69 -6.46 -20.15
N LEU A 179 -17.77 -7.36 -20.48
CA LEU A 179 -17.63 -7.95 -21.81
C LEU A 179 -18.41 -9.26 -21.85
N HIS A 180 -19.22 -9.44 -22.88
CA HIS A 180 -20.09 -10.61 -23.09
C HIS A 180 -19.72 -11.32 -24.38
N ALA A 181 -19.86 -12.65 -24.38
CA ALA A 181 -19.79 -13.49 -25.57
C ALA A 181 -21.03 -14.40 -25.67
N GLU A 182 -21.60 -14.50 -26.88
CA GLU A 182 -22.78 -15.28 -27.16
C GLU A 182 -22.59 -16.10 -28.43
N VAL A 183 -22.99 -17.39 -28.38
CA VAL A 183 -23.10 -18.26 -29.54
C VAL A 183 -24.57 -18.57 -29.79
N GLY A 184 -25.06 -18.32 -31.01
CA GLY A 184 -26.48 -18.41 -31.32
C GLY A 184 -27.29 -17.38 -30.53
N ASN A 185 -28.14 -17.82 -29.57
CA ASN A 185 -28.93 -16.97 -28.69
C ASN A 185 -28.66 -17.30 -27.19
N VAL A 186 -27.51 -17.89 -26.90
CA VAL A 186 -27.13 -18.28 -25.53
C VAL A 186 -25.88 -17.52 -25.15
N THR A 187 -25.98 -16.67 -24.12
CA THR A 187 -24.80 -16.03 -23.54
C THR A 187 -23.92 -17.10 -22.89
N LEU A 188 -22.70 -17.27 -23.43
CA LEU A 188 -21.77 -18.29 -22.98
C LEU A 188 -20.90 -17.81 -21.82
N ALA A 189 -20.47 -16.56 -21.87
CA ALA A 189 -19.56 -16.02 -20.89
C ALA A 189 -19.71 -14.50 -20.75
N GLN A 190 -19.32 -14.04 -19.56
CA GLN A 190 -19.13 -12.62 -19.29
C GLN A 190 -17.87 -12.45 -18.45
N THR A 191 -17.18 -11.34 -18.61
CA THR A 191 -15.99 -10.99 -17.82
C THR A 191 -15.93 -9.49 -17.56
N THR A 192 -15.18 -9.12 -16.52
CA THR A 192 -14.91 -7.72 -16.19
C THR A 192 -14.01 -7.11 -17.26
N LEU A 193 -14.38 -5.92 -17.74
CA LEU A 193 -13.57 -5.04 -18.57
C LEU A 193 -13.34 -3.72 -17.81
N ALA A 194 -12.12 -3.47 -17.38
CA ALA A 194 -11.73 -2.20 -16.76
C ALA A 194 -11.01 -1.31 -17.79
N VAL A 195 -11.59 -0.14 -18.07
CA VAL A 195 -10.95 0.90 -18.89
C VAL A 195 -10.36 1.95 -17.95
N THR A 196 -9.03 2.07 -17.92
CA THR A 196 -8.29 2.88 -16.97
C THR A 196 -7.72 4.13 -17.61
N PRO A 197 -7.61 5.26 -16.91
CA PRO A 197 -6.94 6.45 -17.43
C PRO A 197 -5.49 6.17 -17.83
N LYS A 198 -4.98 6.90 -18.81
CA LYS A 198 -3.54 6.84 -19.19
C LYS A 198 -2.65 7.18 -18.02
N ARG A 199 -3.07 8.17 -17.23
CA ARG A 199 -2.35 8.60 -16.04
C ARG A 199 -3.29 9.26 -15.03
N LEU A 200 -2.88 9.26 -13.79
CA LEU A 200 -3.50 10.00 -12.71
C LEU A 200 -3.20 11.49 -12.88
N THR A 201 -4.23 12.32 -12.93
CA THR A 201 -4.09 13.77 -13.16
C THR A 201 -4.10 14.59 -11.87
N THR A 202 -4.37 13.98 -10.74
CA THR A 202 -4.56 14.66 -9.45
C THR A 202 -3.32 15.43 -8.99
N ALA A 203 -2.12 14.88 -9.16
CA ALA A 203 -0.88 15.58 -8.86
C ALA A 203 -0.64 16.79 -9.77
N GLU A 204 -1.04 16.72 -11.05
CA GLU A 204 -0.93 17.84 -11.99
C GLU A 204 -1.89 18.98 -11.64
N LYS A 205 -3.09 18.64 -11.15
CA LYS A 205 -4.10 19.61 -10.71
C LYS A 205 -3.64 20.45 -9.52
N LEU A 206 -2.68 19.96 -8.71
CA LEU A 206 -2.05 20.75 -7.67
C LEU A 206 -1.17 21.90 -8.25
N GLY A 207 -0.76 21.78 -9.52
CA GLY A 207 0.10 22.78 -10.17
C GLY A 207 1.59 22.62 -9.84
N PRO A 208 2.41 23.65 -10.17
CA PRO A 208 3.86 23.54 -10.06
C PRO A 208 4.42 23.83 -8.66
N GLN A 209 3.61 24.41 -7.78
CA GLN A 209 4.07 24.82 -6.45
C GLN A 209 4.30 23.61 -5.55
N GLN A 210 5.37 23.66 -4.79
CA GLN A 210 5.67 22.68 -3.76
C GLN A 210 4.64 22.77 -2.63
N ARG A 211 4.17 21.63 -2.15
CA ARG A 211 3.25 21.47 -1.02
C ARG A 211 3.97 20.82 0.14
N TRP A 212 3.60 21.19 1.36
CA TRP A 212 4.15 20.54 2.53
C TRP A 212 3.04 20.05 3.47
N GLY A 213 3.34 19.03 4.25
CA GLY A 213 2.40 18.52 5.24
C GLY A 213 3.07 17.75 6.37
N LEU A 214 2.30 17.45 7.40
CA LEU A 214 2.75 16.65 8.51
C LEU A 214 2.62 15.15 8.21
N THR A 215 3.61 14.36 8.62
CA THR A 215 3.49 12.90 8.72
C THR A 215 3.39 12.51 10.19
N THR A 216 2.37 11.72 10.55
CA THR A 216 2.07 11.43 11.96
C THR A 216 1.66 9.99 12.19
N GLN A 217 1.99 9.49 13.36
CA GLN A 217 1.50 8.23 13.89
C GLN A 217 0.32 8.53 14.82
N LEU A 218 -0.92 8.35 14.32
CA LEU A 218 -2.14 8.72 15.05
C LEU A 218 -2.23 8.08 16.44
N TYR A 219 -1.80 6.81 16.58
CA TYR A 219 -1.77 6.15 17.89
C TYR A 219 -0.86 6.85 18.91
N SER A 220 0.16 7.55 18.43
CA SER A 220 1.18 8.23 19.24
C SER A 220 0.70 9.59 19.76
N VAL A 221 -0.08 10.33 18.99
CA VAL A 221 -0.60 11.65 19.38
C VAL A 221 -1.79 11.51 20.34
N ARG A 222 -2.02 12.53 21.15
CA ARG A 222 -3.14 12.59 22.10
C ARG A 222 -3.50 14.04 22.34
N SER A 223 -4.78 14.31 22.58
CA SER A 223 -5.27 15.58 23.12
C SER A 223 -5.65 15.43 24.58
N GLU A 224 -6.07 16.50 25.23
CA GLU A 224 -6.64 16.43 26.58
C GLU A 224 -7.90 15.57 26.66
N ARG A 225 -8.63 15.44 25.53
CA ARG A 225 -9.86 14.67 25.39
C ARG A 225 -9.63 13.19 25.01
N SER A 226 -8.44 12.79 24.62
CA SER A 226 -8.14 11.42 24.20
C SER A 226 -8.21 10.44 25.38
N TRP A 227 -8.44 9.17 25.08
CA TRP A 227 -8.42 8.08 26.07
C TRP A 227 -7.05 7.38 26.13
N GLY A 228 -5.95 8.13 26.27
CA GLY A 228 -4.57 7.59 26.33
C GLY A 228 -4.00 7.09 25.01
N ILE A 229 -4.69 7.29 23.92
CA ILE A 229 -4.30 6.99 22.53
C ILE A 229 -5.01 8.00 21.62
N GLY A 230 -4.34 8.43 20.54
CA GLY A 230 -4.96 9.30 19.55
C GLY A 230 -6.14 8.66 18.82
N ASP A 231 -7.05 9.49 18.35
CA ASP A 231 -8.27 9.06 17.66
C ASP A 231 -8.61 9.95 16.45
N LEU A 232 -9.73 9.68 15.79
CA LEU A 232 -10.13 10.36 14.55
C LEU A 232 -10.48 11.84 14.75
N SER A 233 -10.90 12.25 15.97
CA SER A 233 -11.06 13.66 16.27
C SER A 233 -9.72 14.34 16.51
N ASP A 234 -8.73 13.65 17.10
CA ASP A 234 -7.36 14.16 17.17
C ASP A 234 -6.76 14.35 15.76
N LEU A 235 -7.07 13.46 14.82
CA LEU A 235 -6.68 13.62 13.42
C LEU A 235 -7.28 14.87 12.78
N ALA A 236 -8.56 15.12 13.03
CA ALA A 236 -9.25 16.33 12.58
C ALA A 236 -8.63 17.60 13.18
N ASP A 237 -8.33 17.58 14.49
CA ASP A 237 -7.72 18.71 15.18
C ASP A 237 -6.29 18.98 14.69
N ILE A 238 -5.49 17.93 14.47
CA ILE A 238 -4.14 18.07 13.84
C ILE A 238 -4.26 18.71 12.45
N ALA A 239 -5.19 18.22 11.63
CA ALA A 239 -5.40 18.76 10.29
C ALA A 239 -5.85 20.22 10.34
N TYR A 240 -6.76 20.58 11.26
CA TYR A 240 -7.17 21.96 11.44
C TYR A 240 -6.00 22.87 11.84
N ILE A 241 -5.20 22.46 12.83
CA ILE A 241 -4.05 23.24 13.29
C ILE A 241 -2.99 23.35 12.18
N ALA A 242 -2.63 22.22 11.56
CA ALA A 242 -1.63 22.20 10.51
C ALA A 242 -2.03 23.06 9.30
N GLY A 243 -3.28 23.01 8.86
CA GLY A 243 -3.79 23.82 7.75
C GLY A 243 -3.97 25.29 8.12
N SER A 244 -4.84 25.58 9.10
CA SER A 244 -5.25 26.96 9.39
C SER A 244 -4.18 27.80 10.09
N VAL A 245 -3.34 27.20 10.95
CA VAL A 245 -2.30 27.94 11.70
C VAL A 245 -0.96 27.91 10.99
N HIS A 246 -0.58 26.74 10.46
CA HIS A 246 0.75 26.54 9.90
C HIS A 246 0.75 26.50 8.36
N GLY A 247 -0.40 26.42 7.69
CA GLY A 247 -0.53 26.43 6.22
C GLY A 247 0.03 25.18 5.56
N ALA A 248 -0.18 24.04 6.18
CA ALA A 248 0.10 22.73 5.59
C ALA A 248 -1.00 22.35 4.58
N ASP A 249 -0.64 21.56 3.56
CA ASP A 249 -1.53 21.11 2.51
C ASP A 249 -2.06 19.70 2.73
N PHE A 250 -1.43 18.93 3.64
CA PHE A 250 -1.86 17.55 3.97
C PHE A 250 -1.42 17.11 5.38
N VAL A 251 -2.07 16.03 5.84
CA VAL A 251 -1.61 15.21 6.96
C VAL A 251 -1.59 13.74 6.49
N LEU A 252 -0.40 13.14 6.44
CA LEU A 252 -0.23 11.70 6.21
C LEU A 252 -0.29 10.98 7.55
N ALA A 253 -1.30 10.13 7.73
CA ALA A 253 -1.46 9.28 8.91
C ALA A 253 -0.93 7.86 8.63
N ASN A 254 -0.47 7.17 9.69
CA ASN A 254 -0.16 5.74 9.62
C ASN A 254 -1.38 4.91 9.16
N PRO A 255 -1.20 3.64 8.74
CA PRO A 255 -2.34 2.76 8.45
C PRO A 255 -3.35 2.71 9.59
N LEU A 256 -4.61 3.04 9.30
CA LEU A 256 -5.72 3.03 10.26
C LEU A 256 -6.49 1.72 10.27
N HIS A 257 -5.98 0.72 9.58
CA HIS A 257 -6.60 -0.58 9.34
C HIS A 257 -6.98 -1.33 10.62
N ALA A 258 -8.05 -2.14 10.53
CA ALA A 258 -8.57 -2.87 11.67
C ALA A 258 -7.61 -3.97 12.14
N ALA A 259 -7.40 -4.00 13.46
CA ALA A 259 -6.74 -5.08 14.18
C ALA A 259 -7.78 -6.15 14.61
N GLN A 260 -7.36 -7.07 15.50
CA GLN A 260 -8.26 -8.07 16.07
C GLN A 260 -9.43 -7.40 16.82
N PRO A 261 -10.64 -7.99 16.78
CA PRO A 261 -11.80 -7.43 17.48
C PRO A 261 -11.73 -7.58 19.01
N GLN A 262 -10.75 -8.32 19.51
CA GLN A 262 -10.50 -8.52 20.94
C GLN A 262 -9.01 -8.50 21.27
N PRO A 263 -8.63 -7.94 22.43
CA PRO A 263 -7.26 -8.01 22.93
C PRO A 263 -6.76 -9.44 23.17
N PRO A 264 -5.45 -9.68 22.97
CA PRO A 264 -4.41 -8.67 22.71
C PRO A 264 -4.48 -8.14 21.27
N LEU A 265 -4.40 -6.82 21.11
CA LEU A 265 -4.32 -6.17 19.81
C LEU A 265 -2.89 -6.21 19.29
N GLU A 266 -2.75 -6.48 18.00
CA GLU A 266 -1.51 -6.21 17.28
C GLU A 266 -1.12 -4.73 17.43
N THR A 267 0.16 -4.49 17.69
CA THR A 267 0.65 -3.13 17.87
C THR A 267 1.07 -2.48 16.56
N SER A 268 1.55 -3.26 15.60
CA SER A 268 1.94 -2.77 14.28
C SER A 268 0.72 -2.39 13.46
N PRO A 269 0.61 -1.15 13.00
CA PRO A 269 -0.44 -0.75 12.07
C PRO A 269 -0.24 -1.37 10.67
N TYR A 270 0.95 -1.87 10.38
CA TYR A 270 1.31 -2.51 9.11
C TYR A 270 1.01 -4.01 9.09
N LEU A 271 0.53 -4.60 10.20
CA LEU A 271 0.11 -5.99 10.27
C LEU A 271 -1.38 -6.10 10.69
N PRO A 272 -2.33 -5.55 9.89
CA PRO A 272 -3.75 -5.55 10.21
C PRO A 272 -4.42 -6.89 9.92
N THR A 273 -5.69 -7.02 10.29
CA THR A 273 -6.55 -8.15 9.91
C THR A 273 -7.28 -7.93 8.59
N THR A 274 -7.46 -6.68 8.19
CA THR A 274 -8.03 -6.23 6.92
C THR A 274 -7.41 -4.90 6.52
N ARG A 275 -7.25 -4.67 5.23
CA ARG A 275 -6.83 -3.36 4.69
C ARG A 275 -8.02 -2.47 4.29
N ARG A 276 -9.22 -3.03 4.26
CA ARG A 276 -10.42 -2.32 3.82
C ARG A 276 -11.07 -1.52 4.95
N PHE A 277 -11.08 -2.02 6.18
CA PHE A 277 -11.82 -1.46 7.30
C PHE A 277 -10.90 -0.87 8.37
N VAL A 278 -11.48 0.03 9.20
CA VAL A 278 -10.75 0.88 10.15
C VAL A 278 -10.78 0.28 11.56
N ASN A 279 -9.72 0.49 12.33
CA ASN A 279 -9.63 0.04 13.71
C ASN A 279 -10.53 0.88 14.63
N PRO A 280 -11.54 0.29 15.27
CA PRO A 280 -12.47 1.03 16.15
C PRO A 280 -11.83 1.67 17.38
N ILE A 281 -10.56 1.34 17.68
CA ILE A 281 -9.81 2.01 18.75
C ILE A 281 -9.68 3.51 18.51
N TYR A 282 -9.71 3.91 17.22
CA TYR A 282 -9.61 5.31 16.81
C TYR A 282 -10.93 6.10 16.89
N ILE A 283 -12.05 5.46 17.25
CA ILE A 283 -13.32 6.18 17.45
C ILE A 283 -13.21 7.12 18.65
N ARG A 284 -13.56 8.39 18.47
CA ARG A 284 -13.87 9.32 19.58
C ARG A 284 -15.31 9.05 20.03
N VAL A 285 -15.45 8.50 21.21
CA VAL A 285 -16.73 7.98 21.72
C VAL A 285 -17.73 9.10 21.95
N GLU A 286 -17.27 10.23 22.52
CA GLU A 286 -18.08 11.39 22.88
C GLU A 286 -18.64 12.13 21.66
N ASP A 287 -18.03 11.97 20.49
CA ASP A 287 -18.44 12.65 19.26
C ASP A 287 -19.49 11.85 18.47
N ILE A 288 -19.91 10.68 18.97
CA ILE A 288 -21.03 9.92 18.42
C ILE A 288 -22.35 10.60 18.81
N PRO A 289 -23.23 10.99 17.86
CA PRO A 289 -24.45 11.72 18.20
C PRO A 289 -25.36 11.01 19.20
N GLU A 290 -25.39 9.68 19.19
CA GLU A 290 -26.17 8.84 20.09
C GLU A 290 -25.63 8.86 21.53
N ALA A 291 -24.36 9.20 21.76
CA ALA A 291 -23.78 9.33 23.10
C ALA A 291 -24.45 10.40 23.93
N ALA A 292 -24.89 11.51 23.30
CA ALA A 292 -25.66 12.57 23.99
C ALA A 292 -27.06 12.15 24.41
N ARG A 293 -27.51 10.96 23.99
CA ARG A 293 -28.84 10.40 24.30
C ARG A 293 -28.77 9.21 25.24
N LEU A 294 -27.59 8.91 25.78
CA LEU A 294 -27.45 7.90 26.82
C LEU A 294 -28.25 8.28 28.06
N PRO A 295 -28.87 7.31 28.75
CA PRO A 295 -29.43 7.55 30.09
C PRO A 295 -28.32 8.01 31.05
N ASP A 296 -28.68 8.74 32.09
CA ASP A 296 -27.74 9.40 33.02
C ASP A 296 -26.69 8.45 33.60
N VAL A 297 -27.05 7.21 33.92
CA VAL A 297 -26.15 6.22 34.53
C VAL A 297 -25.06 5.81 33.54
N GLU A 298 -25.44 5.49 32.31
CA GLU A 298 -24.55 5.08 31.23
C GLU A 298 -23.69 6.26 30.78
N TYR A 299 -24.25 7.46 30.70
CA TYR A 299 -23.49 8.67 30.40
C TYR A 299 -22.41 8.93 31.46
N GLN A 300 -22.72 8.78 32.74
CA GLN A 300 -21.76 8.94 33.83
C GLN A 300 -20.69 7.84 33.79
N ALA A 301 -21.05 6.60 33.43
CA ALA A 301 -20.08 5.53 33.27
C ALA A 301 -19.07 5.83 32.12
N MET A 302 -19.57 6.33 30.98
CA MET A 302 -18.73 6.81 29.88
C MET A 302 -17.76 7.91 30.35
N ARG A 303 -18.27 8.91 31.07
CA ARG A 303 -17.44 9.99 31.64
C ARG A 303 -16.37 9.48 32.58
N GLN A 304 -16.68 8.49 33.44
CA GLN A 304 -15.69 7.88 34.33
C GLN A 304 -14.55 7.20 33.57
N PHE A 305 -14.83 6.55 32.43
CA PHE A 305 -13.78 6.01 31.56
C PHE A 305 -12.97 7.14 30.92
N ALA A 306 -13.60 8.18 30.39
CA ALA A 306 -12.92 9.35 29.85
C ALA A 306 -11.96 9.96 30.86
N ASP A 307 -12.44 10.24 32.10
CA ASP A 307 -11.65 10.82 33.19
C ASP A 307 -10.48 9.90 33.61
N LYS A 308 -10.70 8.58 33.63
CA LYS A 308 -9.65 7.60 33.93
C LYS A 308 -8.51 7.62 32.89
N TYR A 309 -8.87 7.63 31.61
CA TYR A 309 -7.89 7.49 30.54
C TYR A 309 -7.26 8.82 30.13
N SER A 310 -7.94 9.96 30.31
CA SER A 310 -7.35 11.29 30.10
C SER A 310 -6.13 11.52 30.99
N GLY A 311 -6.10 10.91 32.20
CA GLY A 311 -4.93 10.91 33.05
C GLY A 311 -3.68 10.27 32.44
N TRP A 312 -3.82 9.49 31.37
CA TRP A 312 -2.70 8.90 30.64
C TRP A 312 -2.21 9.76 29.47
N ASN A 313 -2.92 10.81 29.09
CA ASN A 313 -2.56 11.62 27.92
C ASN A 313 -1.23 12.33 28.07
N ARG A 314 -0.84 12.69 29.31
CA ARG A 314 0.45 13.31 29.63
C ARG A 314 1.51 12.31 30.14
N ASP A 315 1.23 10.99 30.06
CA ASP A 315 2.20 9.93 30.37
C ASP A 315 3.03 9.62 29.10
N ALA A 316 4.31 10.00 29.09
CA ALA A 316 5.22 9.73 27.99
C ALA A 316 5.73 8.28 27.95
N GLY A 317 5.22 7.40 28.81
CA GLY A 317 5.54 5.96 28.82
C GLY A 317 4.89 5.21 27.65
N LYS A 318 4.67 3.92 27.82
CA LYS A 318 4.12 3.04 26.78
C LYS A 318 2.59 3.20 26.65
N ILE A 319 2.07 3.24 25.40
CA ILE A 319 0.64 3.23 25.10
C ILE A 319 0.01 1.90 25.53
N ARG A 320 -1.14 1.97 26.21
CA ARG A 320 -1.82 0.81 26.83
C ARG A 320 -3.08 0.43 26.04
N ARG A 321 -2.96 0.09 24.75
CA ARG A 321 -4.06 -0.17 23.81
C ARG A 321 -5.12 -1.11 24.33
N ASN A 322 -4.73 -2.26 24.88
CA ASN A 322 -5.68 -3.30 25.27
C ASN A 322 -6.69 -2.87 26.33
N SER A 323 -6.26 -2.03 27.29
CA SER A 323 -7.14 -1.51 28.34
C SER A 323 -8.13 -0.48 27.78
N VAL A 324 -7.61 0.41 26.94
CA VAL A 324 -8.43 1.45 26.29
C VAL A 324 -9.47 0.81 25.39
N TYR A 325 -9.06 -0.14 24.56
CA TYR A 325 -9.96 -0.80 23.61
C TYR A 325 -11.12 -1.52 24.29
N ARG A 326 -10.85 -2.29 25.36
CA ARG A 326 -11.93 -2.95 26.12
C ARG A 326 -12.96 -1.94 26.66
N SER A 327 -12.48 -0.84 27.24
CA SER A 327 -13.40 0.18 27.78
C SER A 327 -14.13 0.95 26.69
N LYS A 328 -13.47 1.23 25.54
CA LYS A 328 -14.17 1.81 24.39
C LYS A 328 -15.26 0.90 23.87
N LEU A 329 -14.98 -0.41 23.70
CA LEU A 329 -16.00 -1.37 23.24
C LEU A 329 -17.19 -1.44 24.19
N GLU A 330 -16.98 -1.48 25.50
CA GLU A 330 -18.06 -1.50 26.50
C GLU A 330 -18.99 -0.28 26.36
N VAL A 331 -18.42 0.90 26.19
CA VAL A 331 -19.20 2.12 25.98
C VAL A 331 -19.86 2.14 24.60
N LEU A 332 -19.16 1.71 23.56
CA LEU A 332 -19.69 1.66 22.19
C LEU A 332 -20.89 0.68 22.08
N GLU A 333 -20.87 -0.45 22.81
CA GLU A 333 -22.02 -1.36 22.91
C GLU A 333 -23.23 -0.67 23.54
N THR A 334 -22.99 0.12 24.58
CA THR A 334 -24.05 0.88 25.26
C THR A 334 -24.65 1.95 24.36
N ILE A 335 -23.80 2.65 23.56
CA ILE A 335 -24.26 3.66 22.59
C ILE A 335 -25.03 3.00 21.44
N HIS A 336 -24.54 1.86 20.93
CA HIS A 336 -25.22 1.10 19.87
C HIS A 336 -26.63 0.67 20.25
N ALA A 337 -26.89 0.43 21.53
CA ALA A 337 -28.23 0.09 22.03
C ALA A 337 -29.23 1.30 22.00
N VAL A 338 -28.73 2.52 21.83
CA VAL A 338 -29.58 3.72 21.69
C VAL A 338 -30.23 3.71 20.30
N PRO A 339 -31.57 3.77 20.19
CA PRO A 339 -32.24 3.74 18.89
C PRO A 339 -31.79 4.89 17.98
N LEU A 340 -31.42 4.59 16.75
CA LEU A 340 -31.11 5.60 15.74
C LEU A 340 -32.36 6.42 15.40
N SER A 341 -32.17 7.71 15.14
CA SER A 341 -33.23 8.52 14.52
C SER A 341 -33.54 8.03 13.10
N PRO A 342 -34.72 8.32 12.52
CA PRO A 342 -35.04 7.90 11.15
C PRO A 342 -34.00 8.32 10.12
N ARG A 343 -33.44 9.53 10.24
CA ARG A 343 -32.37 10.01 9.38
C ARG A 343 -31.10 9.16 9.53
N ARG A 344 -30.63 8.96 10.76
CA ARG A 344 -29.45 8.17 11.08
C ARG A 344 -29.60 6.72 10.62
N ARG A 345 -30.81 6.14 10.77
CA ARG A 345 -31.11 4.81 10.27
C ARG A 345 -30.93 4.74 8.75
N GLY A 346 -31.49 5.70 8.00
CA GLY A 346 -31.33 5.74 6.54
C GLY A 346 -29.89 5.97 6.08
N GLU A 347 -29.08 6.72 6.85
CA GLU A 347 -27.64 6.89 6.60
C GLU A 347 -26.89 5.57 6.82
N PHE A 348 -27.18 4.86 7.89
CA PHE A 348 -26.59 3.56 8.19
C PHE A 348 -26.99 2.49 7.15
N ASP A 349 -28.28 2.43 6.80
CA ASP A 349 -28.78 1.45 5.81
C ASP A 349 -28.08 1.66 4.44
N ARG A 350 -27.89 2.92 4.02
CA ARG A 350 -27.11 3.24 2.80
C ARG A 350 -25.67 2.78 2.89
N TYR A 351 -25.01 3.00 4.02
CA TYR A 351 -23.63 2.51 4.24
C TYR A 351 -23.54 0.99 4.14
N LEU A 352 -24.54 0.27 4.69
CA LEU A 352 -24.61 -1.20 4.55
C LEU A 352 -24.77 -1.63 3.09
N GLU A 353 -25.58 -0.93 2.31
CA GLU A 353 -25.77 -1.21 0.88
C GLU A 353 -24.49 -0.92 0.08
N GLU A 354 -23.82 0.20 0.34
CA GLU A 354 -22.58 0.59 -0.34
C GLU A 354 -21.42 -0.38 -0.08
N GLU A 355 -21.24 -0.84 1.16
CA GLU A 355 -20.15 -1.76 1.53
C GLU A 355 -20.48 -3.22 1.26
N GLY A 356 -21.75 -3.60 1.26
CA GLY A 356 -22.27 -4.90 0.84
C GLY A 356 -21.66 -6.11 1.55
N GLU A 357 -21.38 -7.17 0.77
CA GLU A 357 -20.81 -8.43 1.28
C GLU A 357 -19.42 -8.26 1.91
N GLY A 358 -18.64 -7.26 1.50
CA GLY A 358 -17.33 -6.99 2.12
C GLY A 358 -17.45 -6.65 3.60
N LEU A 359 -18.36 -5.72 3.93
CA LEU A 359 -18.63 -5.34 5.33
C LEU A 359 -19.28 -6.50 6.09
N LEU A 360 -20.26 -7.15 5.49
CA LEU A 360 -20.92 -8.31 6.10
C LEU A 360 -19.91 -9.43 6.41
N GLY A 361 -18.97 -9.69 5.51
CA GLY A 361 -17.88 -10.63 5.70
C GLY A 361 -16.98 -10.25 6.88
N PHE A 362 -16.49 -9.02 6.89
CA PHE A 362 -15.66 -8.51 7.98
C PHE A 362 -16.37 -8.56 9.34
N ALA A 363 -17.60 -8.05 9.42
CA ALA A 363 -18.38 -8.06 10.66
C ALA A 363 -18.69 -9.47 11.14
N THR A 364 -18.94 -10.42 10.21
CA THR A 364 -19.12 -11.85 10.52
C THR A 364 -17.84 -12.41 11.13
N TRP A 365 -16.68 -12.14 10.52
CA TRP A 365 -15.38 -12.58 11.05
C TRP A 365 -15.14 -12.02 12.45
N CYS A 366 -15.38 -10.73 12.69
CA CYS A 366 -15.27 -10.12 14.02
C CYS A 366 -16.13 -10.84 15.06
N ALA A 367 -17.41 -11.09 14.76
CA ALA A 367 -18.33 -11.79 15.63
C ALA A 367 -17.91 -13.25 15.91
N LEU A 368 -17.31 -13.93 14.94
CA LEU A 368 -16.78 -15.28 15.09
C LEU A 368 -15.55 -15.31 16.01
N ILE A 369 -14.60 -14.37 15.79
CA ILE A 369 -13.40 -14.24 16.63
C ILE A 369 -13.77 -13.91 18.06
N GLU A 370 -14.70 -12.99 18.27
CA GLU A 370 -15.20 -12.62 19.60
C GLU A 370 -15.78 -13.84 20.33
N LYS A 371 -16.57 -14.65 19.65
CA LYS A 371 -17.27 -15.78 20.27
C LYS A 371 -16.40 -17.00 20.47
N TYR A 372 -15.48 -17.28 19.55
CA TYR A 372 -14.77 -18.55 19.51
C TYR A 372 -13.25 -18.42 19.69
N GLY A 373 -12.71 -17.19 19.59
CA GLY A 373 -11.27 -16.92 19.59
C GLY A 373 -10.62 -17.12 18.22
N ALA A 374 -9.49 -16.45 18.00
CA ALA A 374 -8.76 -16.42 16.73
C ALA A 374 -8.27 -17.81 16.29
N ASP A 375 -7.84 -18.66 17.24
CA ASP A 375 -7.24 -19.97 16.97
C ASP A 375 -8.25 -21.13 16.97
N SER A 376 -9.54 -20.84 17.09
CA SER A 376 -10.54 -21.90 17.19
C SER A 376 -10.76 -22.62 15.86
N PRO A 377 -10.59 -23.96 15.80
CA PRO A 377 -10.88 -24.72 14.59
C PRO A 377 -12.39 -24.78 14.26
N LYS A 378 -13.25 -24.32 15.17
CA LYS A 378 -14.72 -24.35 15.00
C LYS A 378 -15.22 -23.49 13.88
N TRP A 379 -14.58 -22.34 13.63
CA TRP A 379 -14.95 -21.44 12.55
C TRP A 379 -14.07 -21.64 11.30
N ARG A 380 -12.78 -21.99 11.46
CA ARG A 380 -11.87 -22.21 10.32
C ARG A 380 -12.36 -23.31 9.36
N LYS A 381 -13.01 -24.37 9.88
CA LYS A 381 -13.59 -25.43 9.07
C LYS A 381 -14.89 -25.03 8.37
N SER A 382 -15.62 -24.07 8.93
CA SER A 382 -16.92 -23.62 8.41
C SER A 382 -16.82 -22.70 7.19
N LEU A 383 -15.62 -22.20 6.87
CA LEU A 383 -15.39 -21.21 5.83
C LEU A 383 -15.72 -21.69 4.41
N ARG A 384 -15.64 -23.00 4.19
CA ARG A 384 -15.88 -23.64 2.88
C ARG A 384 -17.31 -24.15 2.71
N ASP A 385 -18.15 -23.91 3.73
CA ASP A 385 -19.54 -24.37 3.75
C ASP A 385 -20.48 -23.15 3.84
N PRO A 386 -21.04 -22.69 2.71
CA PRO A 386 -21.92 -21.51 2.67
C PRO A 386 -23.16 -21.64 3.57
N GLU A 387 -23.75 -22.83 3.70
CA GLU A 387 -24.92 -23.06 4.56
C GLU A 387 -24.55 -22.83 6.03
N ARG A 388 -23.38 -23.32 6.41
CA ARG A 388 -22.89 -23.14 7.77
C ARG A 388 -22.55 -21.69 8.08
N VAL A 389 -22.01 -20.94 7.11
CA VAL A 389 -21.77 -19.50 7.27
C VAL A 389 -23.11 -18.78 7.45
N ALA A 390 -24.12 -19.10 6.66
CA ALA A 390 -25.46 -18.51 6.78
C ALA A 390 -26.09 -18.76 8.16
N GLU A 391 -26.03 -19.99 8.68
CA GLU A 391 -26.48 -20.30 10.05
C GLU A 391 -25.72 -19.51 11.13
N LEU A 392 -24.41 -19.30 10.96
CA LEU A 392 -23.60 -18.55 11.91
C LEU A 392 -23.93 -17.06 11.83
N ARG A 393 -24.17 -16.51 10.65
CA ARG A 393 -24.63 -15.13 10.45
C ARG A 393 -25.96 -14.89 11.16
N GLU A 394 -26.92 -15.78 11.02
CA GLU A 394 -28.20 -15.68 11.73
C GLU A 394 -28.03 -15.71 13.27
N LYS A 395 -27.22 -16.65 13.77
CA LYS A 395 -26.95 -16.76 15.22
C LYS A 395 -26.19 -15.59 15.83
N LEU A 396 -25.45 -14.85 15.04
CA LEU A 396 -24.59 -13.74 15.46
C LEU A 396 -25.08 -12.39 14.94
N ALA A 397 -26.32 -12.31 14.43
CA ALA A 397 -26.84 -11.14 13.74
C ALA A 397 -26.66 -9.84 14.55
N ASP A 398 -26.91 -9.84 15.85
CA ASP A 398 -26.75 -8.66 16.70
C ASP A 398 -25.28 -8.20 16.78
N ARG A 399 -24.33 -9.16 16.87
CA ARG A 399 -22.89 -8.81 16.91
C ARG A 399 -22.39 -8.34 15.56
N ILE A 400 -22.88 -8.95 14.48
CA ILE A 400 -22.59 -8.51 13.10
C ILE A 400 -23.09 -7.08 12.89
N ALA A 401 -24.31 -6.77 13.33
CA ALA A 401 -24.85 -5.43 13.27
C ALA A 401 -24.01 -4.42 14.06
N PHE A 402 -23.53 -4.81 15.25
CA PHE A 402 -22.64 -3.98 16.07
C PHE A 402 -21.31 -3.69 15.36
N TYR A 403 -20.62 -4.70 14.82
CA TYR A 403 -19.34 -4.51 14.11
C TYR A 403 -19.53 -3.71 12.81
N SER A 404 -20.64 -3.88 12.10
CA SER A 404 -20.99 -3.06 10.94
C SER A 404 -21.22 -1.60 11.33
N TRP A 405 -21.93 -1.37 12.43
CA TRP A 405 -22.15 -0.03 12.97
C TRP A 405 -20.84 0.65 13.38
N LEU A 406 -19.89 -0.08 13.99
CA LEU A 406 -18.58 0.48 14.33
C LEU A 406 -17.84 1.02 13.09
N GLN A 407 -17.92 0.31 11.98
CA GLN A 407 -17.30 0.75 10.73
C GLN A 407 -17.98 2.00 10.15
N TRP A 408 -19.29 2.08 10.25
CA TRP A 408 -20.01 3.28 9.86
C TRP A 408 -19.60 4.49 10.70
N ILE A 409 -19.45 4.35 12.01
CA ILE A 409 -18.96 5.44 12.89
C ILE A 409 -17.53 5.84 12.52
N CYS A 410 -16.64 4.88 12.21
CA CYS A 410 -15.30 5.18 11.71
C CYS A 410 -15.36 6.00 10.41
N ASP A 411 -16.22 5.61 9.47
CA ASP A 411 -16.39 6.32 8.18
C ASP A 411 -16.87 7.76 8.37
N GLU A 412 -17.83 7.99 9.28
CA GLU A 412 -18.33 9.34 9.61
C GLU A 412 -17.23 10.22 10.22
N GLN A 413 -16.44 9.67 11.14
CA GLN A 413 -15.37 10.44 11.78
C GLN A 413 -14.21 10.71 10.83
N LEU A 414 -13.89 9.78 9.92
CA LEU A 414 -12.93 10.02 8.83
C LEU A 414 -13.42 11.09 7.85
N ALA A 415 -14.72 11.06 7.50
CA ALA A 415 -15.32 12.09 6.67
C ALA A 415 -15.23 13.48 7.33
N THR A 416 -15.39 13.52 8.65
CA THR A 416 -15.23 14.75 9.45
C THR A 416 -13.78 15.23 9.40
N ALA A 417 -12.80 14.34 9.58
CA ALA A 417 -11.38 14.69 9.52
C ALA A 417 -10.99 15.26 8.14
N GLN A 418 -11.38 14.61 7.05
CA GLN A 418 -11.11 15.11 5.69
C GLN A 418 -11.80 16.45 5.42
N THR A 419 -13.08 16.60 5.82
CA THR A 419 -13.81 17.85 5.62
C THR A 419 -13.17 18.97 6.43
N THR A 420 -12.72 18.71 7.65
CA THR A 420 -12.01 19.67 8.50
C THR A 420 -10.70 20.09 7.87
N ALA A 421 -9.93 19.15 7.33
CA ALA A 421 -8.66 19.41 6.67
C ALA A 421 -8.85 20.37 5.47
N VAL A 422 -9.80 20.07 4.59
CA VAL A 422 -10.11 20.93 3.43
C VAL A 422 -10.63 22.31 3.87
N ALA A 423 -11.52 22.35 4.87
CA ALA A 423 -12.02 23.63 5.42
C ALA A 423 -10.92 24.47 6.10
N ALA A 424 -9.88 23.82 6.62
CA ALA A 424 -8.68 24.49 7.16
C ALA A 424 -7.73 25.05 6.08
N GLY A 425 -8.04 24.86 4.79
CA GLY A 425 -7.27 25.39 3.66
C GLY A 425 -6.25 24.42 3.07
N MET A 426 -6.29 23.14 3.41
CA MET A 426 -5.43 22.13 2.81
C MET A 426 -5.86 21.82 1.37
N ASP A 427 -4.93 21.81 0.43
CA ASP A 427 -5.18 21.44 -0.97
C ASP A 427 -5.46 19.93 -1.14
N ILE A 428 -4.90 19.09 -0.26
CA ILE A 428 -5.04 17.63 -0.31
C ILE A 428 -5.89 17.12 0.88
N GLY A 429 -5.55 17.51 2.09
CA GLY A 429 -6.20 17.03 3.30
C GLY A 429 -5.54 15.77 3.87
N ILE A 430 -6.33 14.76 4.25
CA ILE A 430 -5.82 13.54 4.84
C ILE A 430 -5.29 12.60 3.76
N ILE A 431 -4.07 12.12 3.95
CA ILE A 431 -3.47 11.02 3.17
C ILE A 431 -3.47 9.78 4.06
N HIS A 432 -4.16 8.74 3.60
CA HIS A 432 -4.12 7.43 4.26
C HIS A 432 -2.89 6.65 3.84
N ASP A 433 -2.43 5.75 4.70
CA ASP A 433 -1.35 4.81 4.41
C ASP A 433 -1.92 3.40 4.26
N LEU A 434 -1.58 2.70 3.19
CA LEU A 434 -2.05 1.36 2.86
C LEU A 434 -0.92 0.35 3.13
N ALA A 435 -1.13 -0.53 4.10
CA ALA A 435 -0.18 -1.61 4.41
C ALA A 435 -0.01 -2.60 3.24
N VAL A 436 1.15 -3.25 3.16
CA VAL A 436 1.48 -4.24 2.11
C VAL A 436 0.48 -5.40 2.11
N GLY A 437 0.12 -5.91 3.27
CA GLY A 437 -0.74 -7.08 3.42
C GLY A 437 -1.47 -7.13 4.75
N VAL A 438 -1.93 -8.32 5.10
CA VAL A 438 -2.71 -8.62 6.32
C VAL A 438 -2.13 -9.82 7.05
N GLN A 439 -2.54 -10.05 8.29
CA GLN A 439 -2.17 -11.24 9.05
C GLN A 439 -2.72 -12.53 8.40
N HIS A 440 -1.99 -13.64 8.49
CA HIS A 440 -2.43 -14.97 8.00
C HIS A 440 -3.80 -15.43 8.54
N GLY A 441 -4.15 -15.06 9.75
CA GLY A 441 -5.46 -15.33 10.35
C GLY A 441 -6.47 -14.19 10.23
N GLY A 442 -6.18 -13.19 9.43
CA GLY A 442 -6.96 -11.95 9.30
C GLY A 442 -8.30 -12.12 8.60
N ALA A 443 -9.11 -11.07 8.69
CA ALA A 443 -10.45 -11.03 8.09
C ALA A 443 -10.39 -11.11 6.54
N ASP A 444 -9.41 -10.46 5.91
CA ASP A 444 -9.26 -10.51 4.45
C ASP A 444 -8.93 -11.92 3.98
N VAL A 445 -8.07 -12.68 4.70
CA VAL A 445 -7.78 -14.07 4.36
C VAL A 445 -9.02 -14.94 4.46
N TRP A 446 -9.88 -14.64 5.42
CA TRP A 446 -11.16 -15.34 5.57
C TRP A 446 -12.17 -14.96 4.49
N ALA A 447 -12.34 -13.67 4.22
CA ALA A 447 -13.40 -13.16 3.35
C ALA A 447 -13.07 -13.30 1.87
N LEU A 448 -11.80 -13.16 1.47
CA LEU A 448 -11.36 -13.14 0.08
C LEU A 448 -10.92 -14.53 -0.43
N GLY A 449 -10.84 -15.52 0.46
CA GLY A 449 -10.56 -16.91 0.11
C GLY A 449 -9.29 -17.08 -0.73
N ASP A 450 -9.44 -17.66 -1.92
CA ASP A 450 -8.32 -18.01 -2.79
C ASP A 450 -7.61 -16.81 -3.44
N ALA A 451 -8.14 -15.58 -3.28
CA ALA A 451 -7.45 -14.37 -3.75
C ALA A 451 -6.14 -14.11 -2.99
N LEU A 452 -5.97 -14.69 -1.79
CA LEU A 452 -4.74 -14.65 -1.01
C LEU A 452 -4.11 -16.04 -0.89
N THR A 453 -2.77 -16.08 -0.75
CA THR A 453 -1.98 -17.33 -0.75
C THR A 453 -1.41 -17.61 0.65
N PRO A 454 -2.11 -18.33 1.54
CA PRO A 454 -1.73 -18.46 2.96
C PRO A 454 -0.54 -19.40 3.24
N ARG A 455 -0.03 -20.14 2.27
CA ARG A 455 1.10 -21.08 2.43
C ARG A 455 2.48 -20.47 2.24
N VAL A 456 2.52 -19.19 1.95
CA VAL A 456 3.73 -18.39 1.79
C VAL A 456 3.54 -17.08 2.52
N SER A 457 4.62 -16.40 2.79
CA SER A 457 4.62 -15.08 3.42
C SER A 457 5.37 -14.09 2.55
N VAL A 458 4.92 -12.84 2.58
CA VAL A 458 5.67 -11.72 2.01
C VAL A 458 6.84 -11.37 2.91
N GLY A 459 7.93 -10.89 2.32
CA GLY A 459 9.08 -10.37 3.01
C GLY A 459 10.02 -9.63 2.07
N ALA A 460 11.26 -9.51 2.45
CA ALA A 460 12.34 -8.97 1.64
C ALA A 460 13.57 -9.89 1.69
N PRO A 461 14.33 -10.01 0.57
CA PRO A 461 15.60 -10.70 0.59
C PRO A 461 16.60 -9.97 1.48
N PRO A 462 17.73 -10.60 1.86
CA PRO A 462 18.83 -9.92 2.50
C PRO A 462 19.28 -8.68 1.74
N ASP A 463 19.46 -7.56 2.45
CA ASP A 463 19.94 -6.29 1.90
C ASP A 463 21.04 -5.67 2.77
N ALA A 464 21.56 -4.50 2.39
CA ALA A 464 22.62 -3.81 3.13
C ALA A 464 22.21 -3.38 4.55
N PHE A 465 20.91 -3.18 4.80
CA PHE A 465 20.38 -2.75 6.09
C PHE A 465 19.91 -3.92 6.96
N ASN A 466 19.50 -5.02 6.29
CA ASN A 466 19.02 -6.23 6.95
C ASN A 466 19.56 -7.48 6.22
N GLN A 467 20.78 -7.89 6.59
CA GLN A 467 21.50 -8.98 5.91
C GLN A 467 20.86 -10.36 6.14
N GLN A 468 19.94 -10.50 7.08
CA GLN A 468 19.18 -11.74 7.27
C GLN A 468 17.90 -11.77 6.43
N GLY A 469 17.53 -10.65 5.78
CA GLY A 469 16.25 -10.47 5.13
C GLY A 469 15.12 -10.28 6.14
N GLN A 470 13.90 -10.10 5.64
CA GLN A 470 12.74 -9.80 6.47
C GLN A 470 11.59 -10.76 6.16
N LEU A 471 10.90 -11.22 7.20
CA LEU A 471 9.65 -11.97 7.11
C LEU A 471 8.52 -11.11 7.70
N TRP A 472 7.56 -10.70 6.87
CA TRP A 472 6.48 -9.79 7.30
C TRP A 472 5.23 -10.51 7.81
N ASN A 473 5.18 -11.85 7.70
CA ASN A 473 4.05 -12.67 8.14
C ASN A 473 2.71 -12.30 7.50
N GLN A 474 2.73 -12.00 6.21
CA GLN A 474 1.57 -11.57 5.43
C GLN A 474 1.40 -12.48 4.22
N PRO A 475 0.22 -13.08 3.98
CA PRO A 475 -0.04 -13.80 2.75
C PRO A 475 -0.16 -12.83 1.57
N PRO A 476 0.52 -13.10 0.44
CA PRO A 476 0.42 -12.27 -0.75
C PRO A 476 -0.89 -12.51 -1.50
N TRP A 477 -1.26 -11.54 -2.37
CA TRP A 477 -2.26 -11.78 -3.40
C TRP A 477 -1.84 -12.96 -4.29
N HIS A 478 -2.79 -13.84 -4.63
CA HIS A 478 -2.58 -14.87 -5.63
C HIS A 478 -2.76 -14.25 -7.02
N PRO A 479 -1.71 -14.15 -7.89
CA PRO A 479 -1.78 -13.38 -9.13
C PRO A 479 -2.97 -13.78 -10.02
N TRP A 480 -3.15 -15.08 -10.24
CA TRP A 480 -4.19 -15.59 -11.13
C TRP A 480 -5.57 -15.55 -10.51
N LYS A 481 -5.71 -15.89 -9.21
CA LYS A 481 -7.02 -15.89 -8.54
C LYS A 481 -7.58 -14.48 -8.35
N LEU A 482 -6.71 -13.48 -8.18
CA LEU A 482 -7.11 -12.09 -8.16
C LEU A 482 -7.62 -11.64 -9.54
N ALA A 483 -6.94 -12.04 -10.63
CA ALA A 483 -7.38 -11.80 -12.00
C ALA A 483 -8.69 -12.54 -12.34
N GLU A 484 -8.84 -13.82 -11.93
CA GLU A 484 -10.08 -14.60 -12.07
C GLU A 484 -11.28 -13.93 -11.38
N GLN A 485 -11.04 -13.18 -10.30
CA GLN A 485 -12.03 -12.36 -9.61
C GLN A 485 -12.16 -10.95 -10.21
N GLY A 486 -11.60 -10.69 -11.40
CA GLY A 486 -11.69 -9.41 -12.09
C GLY A 486 -11.05 -8.24 -11.37
N TYR A 487 -10.08 -8.48 -10.48
CA TYR A 487 -9.47 -7.49 -9.57
C TYR A 487 -10.46 -6.81 -8.62
N LEU A 488 -11.69 -7.31 -8.49
CA LEU A 488 -12.73 -6.69 -7.65
C LEU A 488 -12.33 -6.58 -6.16
N PRO A 489 -11.66 -7.56 -5.53
CA PRO A 489 -11.19 -7.39 -4.14
C PRO A 489 -10.22 -6.23 -3.97
N PHE A 490 -9.32 -6.01 -4.93
CA PHE A 490 -8.37 -4.91 -4.91
C PHE A 490 -9.07 -3.56 -5.15
N ARG A 491 -9.99 -3.51 -6.12
CA ARG A 491 -10.87 -2.35 -6.38
C ARG A 491 -11.64 -1.92 -5.12
N ASP A 492 -12.32 -2.86 -4.49
CA ASP A 492 -13.21 -2.56 -3.36
C ASP A 492 -12.43 -2.07 -2.15
N MET A 493 -11.24 -2.61 -1.92
CA MET A 493 -10.31 -2.12 -0.91
C MET A 493 -9.92 -0.65 -1.22
N LEU A 494 -9.49 -0.34 -2.44
CA LEU A 494 -9.12 1.01 -2.84
C LEU A 494 -10.28 2.00 -2.70
N ARG A 495 -11.49 1.62 -3.14
CA ARG A 495 -12.70 2.46 -3.01
C ARG A 495 -13.00 2.83 -1.56
N THR A 496 -12.94 1.87 -0.66
CA THR A 496 -13.23 2.12 0.75
C THR A 496 -12.17 3.03 1.37
N VAL A 497 -10.88 2.80 1.11
CA VAL A 497 -9.79 3.60 1.68
C VAL A 497 -9.77 5.02 1.10
N LEU A 498 -10.00 5.18 -0.20
CA LEU A 498 -9.96 6.46 -0.89
C LEU A 498 -11.18 7.35 -0.63
N ARG A 499 -12.32 6.78 -0.25
CA ARG A 499 -13.60 7.51 -0.11
C ARG A 499 -13.52 8.73 0.85
N ARG A 500 -12.68 8.68 1.86
CA ARG A 500 -12.53 9.73 2.88
C ARG A 500 -11.10 10.29 2.94
N ALA A 501 -10.40 10.27 1.80
CA ALA A 501 -9.00 10.67 1.70
C ALA A 501 -8.79 11.67 0.57
N GLY A 502 -7.87 12.61 0.74
CA GLY A 502 -7.34 13.42 -0.35
C GLY A 502 -6.13 12.77 -1.03
N GLY A 503 -5.58 11.72 -0.42
CA GLY A 503 -4.47 10.95 -0.98
C GLY A 503 -4.30 9.59 -0.34
N LEU A 504 -3.47 8.76 -0.99
CA LEU A 504 -3.11 7.42 -0.55
C LEU A 504 -1.60 7.22 -0.68
N ARG A 505 -0.93 6.87 0.40
CA ARG A 505 0.42 6.30 0.35
C ARG A 505 0.28 4.77 0.30
N ILE A 506 1.01 4.15 -0.60
CA ILE A 506 1.06 2.69 -0.71
C ILE A 506 2.41 2.22 -0.20
N ASP A 507 2.37 1.48 0.89
CA ASP A 507 3.55 0.86 1.46
C ASP A 507 4.09 -0.21 0.52
N HIS A 508 5.40 -0.16 0.23
CA HIS A 508 6.08 -1.05 -0.69
C HIS A 508 5.35 -1.22 -2.04
N ILE A 509 5.15 -0.12 -2.79
CA ILE A 509 4.42 -0.14 -4.08
C ILE A 509 5.05 -1.08 -5.10
N LEU A 510 6.33 -1.41 -4.95
CA LEU A 510 7.04 -2.44 -5.72
C LEU A 510 6.32 -3.79 -5.68
N GLY A 511 5.54 -4.02 -4.61
CA GLY A 511 4.70 -5.19 -4.43
C GLY A 511 3.57 -5.35 -5.45
N LEU A 512 3.23 -4.30 -6.22
CA LEU A 512 2.30 -4.38 -7.35
C LEU A 512 3.00 -4.89 -8.63
N PHE A 513 4.33 -4.90 -8.67
CA PHE A 513 5.14 -5.43 -9.76
C PHE A 513 5.63 -6.83 -9.46
N ARG A 514 6.25 -7.02 -8.30
CA ARG A 514 6.73 -8.30 -7.79
C ARG A 514 6.84 -8.29 -6.28
N LEU A 515 6.60 -9.43 -5.63
CA LEU A 515 6.79 -9.61 -4.20
C LEU A 515 7.77 -10.76 -3.93
N TRP A 516 8.54 -10.60 -2.86
CA TRP A 516 9.39 -11.65 -2.33
C TRP A 516 8.54 -12.63 -1.52
N TRP A 517 8.36 -13.85 -2.05
CA TRP A 517 7.59 -14.91 -1.40
C TRP A 517 8.51 -15.87 -0.68
N ILE A 518 8.25 -16.08 0.59
CA ILE A 518 8.99 -16.99 1.47
C ILE A 518 8.08 -18.16 1.79
N PRO A 519 8.48 -19.43 1.48
CA PRO A 519 7.72 -20.60 1.88
C PRO A 519 7.53 -20.68 3.39
N GLU A 520 6.39 -21.22 3.85
CA GLU A 520 6.07 -21.39 5.26
C GLU A 520 7.16 -22.20 5.99
N GLY A 521 7.71 -21.64 7.07
CA GLY A 521 8.75 -22.25 7.89
C GLY A 521 10.19 -22.06 7.39
N GLU A 522 10.39 -21.40 6.26
CA GLU A 522 11.73 -21.12 5.72
C GLU A 522 12.26 -19.76 6.20
N SER A 523 13.58 -19.59 6.07
CA SER A 523 14.22 -18.32 6.38
C SER A 523 13.92 -17.26 5.31
N PRO A 524 13.98 -15.96 5.64
CA PRO A 524 13.76 -14.89 4.67
C PRO A 524 14.66 -14.99 3.41
N ALA A 525 15.89 -15.49 3.56
CA ALA A 525 16.80 -15.68 2.43
C ALA A 525 16.39 -16.80 1.46
N ALA A 526 15.46 -17.68 1.85
CA ALA A 526 15.02 -18.83 1.05
C ALA A 526 13.78 -18.54 0.18
N GLY A 527 13.54 -17.28 -0.16
CA GLY A 527 12.41 -16.86 -0.98
C GLY A 527 12.72 -16.79 -2.48
N ALA A 528 11.71 -16.33 -3.24
CA ALA A 528 11.85 -15.92 -4.64
C ALA A 528 10.87 -14.80 -4.97
N TYR A 529 11.18 -13.97 -5.95
CA TYR A 529 10.23 -12.99 -6.48
C TYR A 529 9.13 -13.69 -7.30
N VAL A 530 7.89 -13.30 -7.06
CA VAL A 530 6.72 -13.66 -7.85
C VAL A 530 6.17 -12.39 -8.49
N HIS A 531 6.06 -12.40 -9.81
CA HIS A 531 5.61 -11.27 -10.62
C HIS A 531 4.09 -11.20 -10.70
N TYR A 532 3.59 -9.98 -10.77
CA TYR A 532 2.18 -9.64 -10.95
C TYR A 532 1.95 -8.99 -12.29
N ASP A 533 0.71 -8.96 -12.74
CA ASP A 533 0.25 -8.09 -13.82
C ASP A 533 0.17 -6.64 -13.29
N TYR A 534 1.31 -5.97 -13.29
CA TYR A 534 1.44 -4.62 -12.78
C TYR A 534 0.65 -3.59 -13.61
N GLU A 535 0.50 -3.82 -14.91
CA GLU A 535 -0.29 -2.92 -15.77
C GLU A 535 -1.74 -2.92 -15.32
N ALA A 536 -2.31 -4.09 -15.02
CA ALA A 536 -3.65 -4.21 -14.50
C ALA A 536 -3.78 -3.60 -13.09
N LEU A 537 -2.87 -3.93 -12.17
CA LEU A 537 -2.94 -3.43 -10.78
C LEU A 537 -2.77 -1.92 -10.70
N ILE A 538 -1.78 -1.35 -11.39
CA ILE A 538 -1.58 0.10 -11.45
C ILE A 538 -2.74 0.76 -12.22
N GLY A 539 -3.25 0.11 -13.26
CA GLY A 539 -4.43 0.59 -13.98
C GLY A 539 -5.64 0.74 -13.06
N VAL A 540 -5.96 -0.28 -12.28
CA VAL A 540 -7.05 -0.26 -11.29
C VAL A 540 -6.81 0.83 -10.23
N LEU A 541 -5.58 0.94 -9.72
CA LEU A 541 -5.19 1.97 -8.75
C LEU A 541 -5.43 3.38 -9.31
N VAL A 542 -4.95 3.66 -10.53
CA VAL A 542 -5.11 4.96 -11.19
C VAL A 542 -6.58 5.27 -11.44
N LEU A 543 -7.39 4.28 -11.87
CA LEU A 543 -8.82 4.46 -12.10
C LEU A 543 -9.56 4.86 -10.81
N GLU A 544 -9.33 4.15 -9.72
CA GLU A 544 -10.04 4.42 -8.45
C GLU A 544 -9.54 5.72 -7.80
N ALA A 545 -8.25 6.03 -7.90
CA ALA A 545 -7.68 7.27 -7.38
C ALA A 545 -8.16 8.51 -8.18
N GLU A 546 -8.23 8.44 -9.52
CA GLU A 546 -8.77 9.52 -10.36
C GLU A 546 -10.24 9.78 -10.04
N ARG A 547 -11.04 8.72 -9.85
CA ARG A 547 -12.45 8.82 -9.43
C ARG A 547 -12.63 9.47 -8.05
N ALA A 548 -11.73 9.15 -7.13
CA ALA A 548 -11.74 9.75 -5.80
C ALA A 548 -11.19 11.18 -5.77
N GLY A 549 -10.49 11.62 -6.82
CA GLY A 549 -9.77 12.88 -6.85
C GLY A 549 -8.54 12.90 -5.92
N ALA A 550 -8.00 11.72 -5.59
CA ALA A 550 -6.92 11.55 -4.61
C ALA A 550 -5.55 11.48 -5.28
N VAL A 551 -4.52 12.05 -4.65
CA VAL A 551 -3.12 11.84 -5.03
C VAL A 551 -2.66 10.47 -4.57
N VAL A 552 -1.74 9.84 -5.32
CA VAL A 552 -1.14 8.56 -4.93
C VAL A 552 0.37 8.72 -4.78
N ILE A 553 0.89 8.22 -3.67
CA ILE A 553 2.30 8.19 -3.33
C ILE A 553 2.70 6.73 -3.16
N GLY A 554 3.63 6.25 -3.96
CA GLY A 554 4.22 4.93 -3.79
C GLY A 554 5.49 5.01 -2.95
N GLU A 555 5.58 4.18 -1.93
CA GLU A 555 6.87 3.93 -1.29
C GLU A 555 7.66 2.97 -2.21
N ASP A 556 8.63 3.53 -2.89
CA ASP A 556 9.45 2.88 -3.93
C ASP A 556 10.94 2.81 -3.52
N LEU A 557 11.17 2.67 -2.22
CA LEU A 557 12.51 2.51 -1.65
C LEU A 557 13.01 1.05 -1.78
N GLY A 558 14.32 0.87 -1.79
CA GLY A 558 14.96 -0.45 -1.83
C GLY A 558 15.55 -0.82 -3.20
N VAL A 559 15.62 -2.12 -3.49
CA VAL A 559 16.21 -2.65 -4.75
C VAL A 559 15.09 -2.84 -5.78
N PHE A 560 15.10 -2.03 -6.82
CA PHE A 560 14.12 -2.07 -7.90
C PHE A 560 14.78 -1.93 -9.27
N GLU A 561 14.04 -2.32 -10.31
CA GLU A 561 14.43 -2.10 -11.70
C GLU A 561 14.13 -0.66 -12.11
N PRO A 562 15.03 0.07 -12.78
CA PRO A 562 14.84 1.49 -13.14
C PRO A 562 13.49 1.78 -13.84
N ILE A 563 13.00 0.85 -14.65
CA ILE A 563 11.74 0.96 -15.38
C ILE A 563 10.54 1.19 -14.44
N VAL A 564 10.61 0.75 -13.17
CA VAL A 564 9.49 0.86 -12.23
C VAL A 564 9.20 2.32 -11.89
N GLN A 565 10.23 3.10 -11.58
CA GLN A 565 10.06 4.52 -11.24
C GLN A 565 9.59 5.34 -12.45
N ASP A 566 10.14 5.05 -13.63
CA ASP A 566 9.72 5.69 -14.87
C ASP A 566 8.23 5.39 -15.15
N TYR A 567 7.83 4.12 -15.08
CA TYR A 567 6.45 3.70 -15.29
C TYR A 567 5.48 4.36 -14.28
N LEU A 568 5.81 4.37 -12.98
CA LEU A 568 4.98 5.04 -11.97
C LEU A 568 4.83 6.53 -12.26
N SER A 569 5.93 7.19 -12.63
CA SER A 569 5.92 8.61 -13.01
C SER A 569 5.07 8.88 -14.25
N GLU A 570 5.17 8.03 -15.29
CA GLU A 570 4.32 8.10 -16.50
C GLU A 570 2.84 7.91 -16.15
N ARG A 571 2.53 7.06 -15.18
CA ARG A 571 1.17 6.83 -14.69
C ARG A 571 0.67 7.91 -13.72
N GLY A 572 1.50 8.93 -13.39
CA GLY A 572 1.15 10.05 -12.51
C GLY A 572 1.15 9.71 -11.02
N VAL A 573 1.79 8.61 -10.64
CA VAL A 573 1.99 8.19 -9.25
C VAL A 573 3.29 8.80 -8.73
N LEU A 574 3.23 9.45 -7.56
CA LEU A 574 4.40 10.03 -6.91
C LEU A 574 5.24 8.92 -6.27
N GLY A 575 6.58 9.08 -6.30
CA GLY A 575 7.50 8.25 -5.54
C GLY A 575 7.77 8.79 -4.14
N THR A 576 8.71 8.15 -3.45
CA THR A 576 9.21 8.55 -2.13
C THR A 576 10.70 8.83 -2.20
N SER A 577 11.16 9.92 -1.55
CA SER A 577 12.56 10.29 -1.42
C SER A 577 12.86 10.61 0.04
N ILE A 578 13.90 10.00 0.59
CA ILE A 578 14.32 10.19 1.98
C ILE A 578 15.73 10.73 1.97
N LEU A 579 15.92 11.89 2.60
CA LEU A 579 17.22 12.61 2.61
C LEU A 579 18.41 11.67 2.94
N TRP A 580 18.24 10.79 3.92
CA TRP A 580 19.30 9.87 4.35
C TRP A 580 19.65 8.79 3.31
N PHE A 581 18.84 8.61 2.26
CA PHE A 581 19.05 7.59 1.22
C PHE A 581 19.46 8.19 -0.13
N GLU A 582 19.43 9.52 -0.26
CA GLU A 582 19.81 10.20 -1.49
C GLU A 582 21.33 10.35 -1.61
N HIS A 583 21.98 9.23 -1.90
CA HIS A 583 23.42 9.14 -2.06
C HIS A 583 23.80 8.68 -3.48
N GLY A 584 24.70 9.44 -4.10
CA GLY A 584 25.43 9.01 -5.28
C GLY A 584 26.65 8.12 -4.90
N PRO A 585 27.42 7.63 -5.87
CA PRO A 585 28.58 6.77 -5.62
C PRO A 585 29.67 7.41 -4.77
N GLU A 586 29.80 8.74 -4.81
CA GLU A 586 30.90 9.47 -4.15
C GLU A 586 30.44 10.53 -3.15
N ALA A 587 29.19 11.02 -3.28
CA ALA A 587 28.67 12.11 -2.45
C ALA A 587 27.15 12.08 -2.37
N PRO A 588 26.50 12.77 -1.41
CA PRO A 588 25.06 12.95 -1.40
C PRO A 588 24.57 13.59 -2.72
N VAL A 589 23.41 13.16 -3.20
CA VAL A 589 22.75 13.75 -4.38
C VAL A 589 22.31 15.18 -4.03
N PRO A 590 22.63 16.20 -4.86
CA PRO A 590 22.13 17.54 -4.63
C PRO A 590 20.60 17.59 -4.62
N PRO A 591 19.94 18.29 -3.69
CA PRO A 591 18.48 18.33 -3.61
C PRO A 591 17.79 18.76 -4.92
N GLU A 592 18.43 19.61 -5.69
CA GLU A 592 17.93 20.12 -6.98
C GLU A 592 17.79 19.01 -8.05
N GLU A 593 18.46 17.86 -7.83
CA GLU A 593 18.41 16.69 -8.70
C GLU A 593 17.37 15.63 -8.26
N TYR A 594 16.67 15.87 -7.13
CA TYR A 594 15.64 14.94 -6.67
C TYR A 594 14.46 14.88 -7.65
N ARG A 595 13.72 13.78 -7.57
CA ARG A 595 12.55 13.57 -8.44
C ARG A 595 11.45 14.60 -8.14
N ARG A 596 10.85 15.16 -9.22
CA ARG A 596 9.75 16.12 -9.09
C ARG A 596 8.46 15.47 -8.57
N LEU A 597 8.02 14.37 -9.18
CA LEU A 597 6.83 13.62 -8.75
C LEU A 597 7.21 12.73 -7.56
N CYS A 598 7.36 13.34 -6.38
CA CYS A 598 7.84 12.67 -5.19
C CYS A 598 7.29 13.34 -3.92
N LEU A 599 7.10 12.51 -2.89
CA LEU A 599 7.06 12.96 -1.50
C LEU A 599 8.47 12.86 -0.93
N THR A 600 9.07 13.99 -0.62
CA THR A 600 10.41 14.05 -0.02
C THR A 600 10.32 14.38 1.47
N SER A 601 11.01 13.62 2.30
CA SER A 601 11.11 13.87 3.75
C SER A 601 12.52 13.63 4.28
N VAL A 602 12.83 14.17 5.46
CA VAL A 602 14.12 13.89 6.11
C VAL A 602 14.14 12.48 6.67
N THR A 603 13.06 12.04 7.31
CA THR A 603 12.95 10.74 7.96
C THR A 603 11.59 10.09 7.73
N THR A 604 11.46 8.82 8.12
CA THR A 604 10.21 8.03 8.15
C THR A 604 9.98 7.45 9.54
N HIS A 605 8.86 6.74 9.72
CA HIS A 605 8.56 6.01 10.96
C HIS A 605 9.45 4.78 11.22
N ASP A 606 10.15 4.27 10.20
CA ASP A 606 11.11 3.16 10.30
C ASP A 606 12.53 3.61 10.59
N LEU A 607 12.75 4.92 10.58
CA LEU A 607 14.00 5.56 10.96
C LEU A 607 13.84 6.31 12.29
N PRO A 608 14.93 6.61 12.99
CA PRO A 608 14.86 7.53 14.12
C PRO A 608 14.30 8.89 13.67
N PRO A 609 13.56 9.59 14.54
CA PRO A 609 13.36 11.03 14.35
C PRO A 609 14.69 11.73 14.13
N THR A 610 14.69 12.81 13.35
CA THR A 610 15.94 13.48 12.95
C THR A 610 16.83 13.84 14.15
N ALA A 611 16.24 14.34 15.25
CA ALA A 611 16.99 14.62 16.49
C ALA A 611 17.62 13.35 17.10
N GLY A 612 16.93 12.22 17.04
CA GLY A 612 17.45 10.93 17.49
C GLY A 612 18.55 10.38 16.57
N TYR A 613 18.41 10.57 15.25
CA TYR A 613 19.43 10.21 14.27
C TYR A 613 20.72 11.01 14.48
N LEU A 614 20.60 12.34 14.64
CA LEU A 614 21.74 13.21 14.96
C LEU A 614 22.46 12.83 16.25
N ALA A 615 21.71 12.31 17.24
CA ALA A 615 22.27 11.80 18.49
C ALA A 615 22.79 10.35 18.41
N ALA A 616 22.73 9.70 17.25
CA ALA A 616 23.07 8.29 17.02
C ALA A 616 22.33 7.30 17.96
N GLU A 617 21.05 7.60 18.28
CA GLU A 617 20.20 6.76 19.14
C GLU A 617 19.93 5.38 18.53
N HIS A 618 19.83 5.29 17.20
CA HIS A 618 19.65 4.03 16.47
C HIS A 618 20.84 3.09 16.65
N ILE A 619 22.07 3.60 16.67
CA ILE A 619 23.27 2.78 16.89
C ILE A 619 23.30 2.29 18.32
N ARG A 620 23.03 3.18 19.30
CA ARG A 620 22.93 2.81 20.71
C ARG A 620 21.89 1.70 20.92
N LEU A 621 20.69 1.89 20.39
CA LEU A 621 19.60 0.92 20.52
C LEU A 621 19.94 -0.42 19.87
N ARG A 622 20.48 -0.41 18.64
CA ARG A 622 20.90 -1.63 17.95
C ARG A 622 22.04 -2.35 18.69
N SER A 623 22.98 -1.61 19.29
CA SER A 623 24.02 -2.17 20.14
C SER A 623 23.42 -2.86 21.36
N GLU A 624 22.52 -2.21 22.10
CA GLU A 624 21.85 -2.77 23.28
C GLU A 624 21.02 -4.03 22.95
N LEU A 625 20.44 -4.10 21.75
CA LEU A 625 19.65 -5.23 21.27
C LEU A 625 20.47 -6.33 20.59
N GLY A 626 21.78 -6.13 20.42
CA GLY A 626 22.66 -7.09 19.75
C GLY A 626 22.41 -7.23 18.26
N LEU A 627 21.96 -6.15 17.60
CA LEU A 627 21.59 -6.10 16.17
C LEU A 627 22.71 -5.50 15.29
N LEU A 628 23.82 -5.05 15.88
CA LEU A 628 24.96 -4.56 15.11
C LEU A 628 25.76 -5.73 14.53
N GLU A 629 26.21 -5.58 13.30
CA GLU A 629 27.08 -6.55 12.64
C GLU A 629 28.55 -6.23 12.77
N GLN A 630 28.86 -4.93 12.84
CA GLN A 630 30.19 -4.42 13.13
C GLN A 630 30.25 -3.96 14.59
N ASP A 631 31.45 -3.68 15.07
CA ASP A 631 31.58 -3.09 16.39
C ASP A 631 30.99 -1.67 16.43
N GLU A 632 30.45 -1.26 17.57
CA GLU A 632 29.76 0.01 17.75
C GLU A 632 30.60 1.23 17.34
N ALA A 633 31.92 1.17 17.54
CA ALA A 633 32.81 2.29 17.20
C ALA A 633 32.93 2.47 15.69
N THR A 634 33.00 1.37 14.94
CA THR A 634 33.02 1.37 13.48
C THR A 634 31.69 1.87 12.91
N GLU A 635 30.54 1.39 13.43
CA GLU A 635 29.21 1.86 13.02
C GLU A 635 29.04 3.37 13.25
N ARG A 636 29.45 3.87 14.44
CA ARG A 636 29.42 5.31 14.75
C ARG A 636 30.31 6.13 13.84
N ALA A 637 31.47 5.62 13.46
CA ALA A 637 32.40 6.33 12.57
C ALA A 637 31.84 6.43 11.14
N ASN A 638 31.22 5.37 10.65
CA ASN A 638 30.57 5.35 9.34
C ASN A 638 29.38 6.31 9.31
N ASP A 639 28.44 6.19 10.28
CA ASP A 639 27.28 7.07 10.40
C ASP A 639 27.70 8.55 10.52
N ALA A 640 28.70 8.85 11.32
CA ALA A 640 29.17 10.23 11.48
C ALA A 640 29.73 10.82 10.18
N ARG A 641 30.45 10.02 9.38
CA ARG A 641 30.97 10.45 8.08
C ARG A 641 29.83 10.72 7.07
N ASP A 642 28.88 9.80 6.97
CA ASP A 642 27.79 9.91 6.00
C ASP A 642 26.84 11.06 6.38
N ARG A 643 26.56 11.22 7.66
CA ARG A 643 25.80 12.36 8.19
C ARG A 643 26.51 13.70 7.95
N GLU A 644 27.83 13.77 8.22
CA GLU A 644 28.61 15.00 8.03
C GLU A 644 28.63 15.42 6.55
N ALA A 645 28.69 14.49 5.62
CA ALA A 645 28.60 14.77 4.20
C ALA A 645 27.30 15.51 3.82
N ILE A 646 26.15 15.10 4.39
CA ILE A 646 24.85 15.76 4.18
C ILE A 646 24.83 17.15 4.87
N LEU A 647 25.40 17.27 6.07
CA LEU A 647 25.47 18.55 6.78
C LEU A 647 26.38 19.55 6.05
N ASP A 648 27.43 19.09 5.37
CA ASP A 648 28.28 19.94 4.54
C ASP A 648 27.52 20.50 3.34
N VAL A 649 26.66 19.71 2.71
CA VAL A 649 25.77 20.19 1.64
C VAL A 649 24.86 21.34 2.14
N ALA A 650 24.35 21.23 3.39
CA ALA A 650 23.54 22.28 3.99
C ALA A 650 24.37 23.54 4.34
N ARG A 651 25.63 23.37 4.81
CA ARG A 651 26.56 24.48 5.11
C ARG A 651 26.96 25.23 3.84
N GLU A 652 27.29 24.53 2.77
CA GLU A 652 27.66 25.12 1.47
C GLU A 652 26.56 26.01 0.89
N ARG A 653 25.29 25.68 1.19
CA ARG A 653 24.11 26.48 0.81
C ARG A 653 23.79 27.59 1.80
N GLY A 654 24.54 27.72 2.88
CA GLY A 654 24.28 28.70 3.92
C GLY A 654 23.04 28.42 4.78
N LEU A 655 22.49 27.20 4.71
CA LEU A 655 21.31 26.79 5.48
C LEU A 655 21.67 26.40 6.91
N LEU A 656 22.90 25.89 7.14
CA LEU A 656 23.36 25.42 8.43
C LEU A 656 24.51 26.29 8.95
N PRO A 657 24.32 27.11 10.03
CA PRO A 657 25.38 27.84 10.70
C PRO A 657 26.44 26.91 11.30
N THR A 658 27.68 27.40 11.45
CA THR A 658 28.81 26.61 11.99
C THR A 658 28.61 26.19 13.45
N ASP A 659 27.89 27.00 14.22
CA ASP A 659 27.60 26.81 15.65
C ASP A 659 26.13 26.43 15.92
N ALA A 660 25.47 25.83 14.92
CA ALA A 660 24.07 25.45 15.01
C ALA A 660 23.85 24.40 16.14
N ASP A 661 22.80 24.62 16.91
CA ASP A 661 22.29 23.63 17.86
C ASP A 661 21.48 22.52 17.12
N GLU A 662 21.01 21.53 17.88
CA GLU A 662 20.22 20.40 17.34
C GLU A 662 18.95 20.90 16.60
N GLU A 663 18.20 21.82 17.21
CA GLU A 663 16.97 22.33 16.63
C GLU A 663 17.23 23.09 15.31
N GLN A 664 18.28 23.90 15.27
CA GLN A 664 18.72 24.61 14.06
C GLN A 664 19.18 23.62 12.98
N THR A 665 19.87 22.55 13.39
CA THR A 665 20.28 21.48 12.45
C THR A 665 19.10 20.76 11.86
N VAL A 666 18.10 20.38 12.67
CA VAL A 666 16.84 19.76 12.16
C VAL A 666 16.14 20.71 11.20
N ALA A 667 16.01 21.99 11.52
CA ALA A 667 15.40 22.97 10.65
C ALA A 667 16.18 23.15 9.33
N ALA A 668 17.51 23.15 9.37
CA ALA A 668 18.38 23.25 8.19
C ALA A 668 18.22 22.05 7.24
N LEU A 669 18.09 20.83 7.77
CA LEU A 669 17.86 19.62 6.98
C LEU A 669 16.48 19.66 6.28
N HIS A 670 15.46 20.20 6.95
CA HIS A 670 14.14 20.40 6.32
C HIS A 670 14.19 21.53 5.27
N SER A 671 14.97 22.60 5.50
CA SER A 671 15.23 23.62 4.48
C SER A 671 16.00 23.05 3.29
N LEU A 672 16.90 22.09 3.53
CA LEU A 672 17.66 21.43 2.46
C LEU A 672 16.74 20.64 1.51
N ILE A 673 15.81 19.85 2.03
CA ILE A 673 14.83 19.14 1.18
C ILE A 673 13.85 20.10 0.50
N ALA A 674 13.60 21.28 1.06
CA ALA A 674 12.78 22.32 0.42
C ALA A 674 13.46 22.94 -0.82
N CYS A 675 14.79 22.80 -0.99
CA CYS A 675 15.48 23.15 -2.23
C CYS A 675 15.22 22.16 -3.39
N SER A 676 14.58 21.03 -3.12
CA SER A 676 14.28 20.02 -4.16
C SER A 676 13.11 20.45 -5.06
N PRO A 677 13.03 19.94 -6.29
CA PRO A 677 11.88 20.14 -7.16
C PRO A 677 10.66 19.28 -6.76
N SER A 678 10.75 18.50 -5.70
CA SER A 678 9.71 17.55 -5.27
C SER A 678 8.38 18.26 -4.99
N LEU A 679 7.29 17.67 -5.47
CA LEU A 679 5.96 18.27 -5.37
C LEU A 679 5.46 18.31 -3.93
N LEU A 680 5.77 17.28 -3.14
CA LEU A 680 5.34 17.16 -1.75
C LEU A 680 6.55 17.08 -0.81
N LEU A 681 6.47 17.81 0.31
CA LEU A 681 7.43 17.73 1.42
C LEU A 681 6.73 17.19 2.67
N GLY A 682 7.27 16.11 3.22
CA GLY A 682 6.80 15.51 4.47
C GLY A 682 7.62 15.97 5.67
N VAL A 683 6.96 16.52 6.67
CA VAL A 683 7.56 16.89 7.96
C VAL A 683 7.06 15.91 9.02
N ALA A 684 7.95 15.10 9.57
CA ALA A 684 7.58 14.21 10.66
C ALA A 684 7.17 15.02 11.91
N LEU A 685 6.00 14.72 12.47
CA LEU A 685 5.53 15.41 13.67
C LEU A 685 6.51 15.21 14.84
N THR A 686 7.21 14.09 14.88
CA THR A 686 8.30 13.81 15.83
C THR A 686 9.45 14.82 15.69
N ASP A 687 9.84 15.21 14.47
CA ASP A 687 10.87 16.22 14.23
C ASP A 687 10.39 17.61 14.66
N ALA A 688 9.12 17.89 14.38
CA ALA A 688 8.49 19.16 14.71
C ALA A 688 8.43 19.44 16.22
N VAL A 689 8.46 18.41 17.06
CA VAL A 689 8.45 18.55 18.53
C VAL A 689 9.77 18.18 19.20
N GLY A 690 10.72 17.60 18.45
CA GLY A 690 12.05 17.21 18.95
C GLY A 690 12.10 15.85 19.62
N GLU A 691 11.16 14.96 19.31
CA GLU A 691 11.18 13.56 19.77
C GLU A 691 12.46 12.86 19.29
N ARG A 692 13.04 12.00 20.11
CA ARG A 692 14.24 11.23 19.77
C ARG A 692 14.00 9.73 19.71
N ARG A 693 12.92 9.24 20.33
CA ARG A 693 12.63 7.81 20.42
C ARG A 693 12.09 7.27 19.10
N ILE A 694 12.62 6.14 18.71
CA ILE A 694 12.24 5.44 17.48
C ILE A 694 10.84 4.85 17.65
N GLN A 695 9.96 4.99 16.64
CA GLN A 695 8.61 4.44 16.65
C GLN A 695 8.61 2.94 16.34
N ASN A 696 9.45 2.53 15.40
CA ASN A 696 9.66 1.14 15.02
C ASN A 696 11.15 0.85 14.89
N GLN A 697 11.62 -0.21 15.57
CA GLN A 697 12.96 -0.77 15.37
C GLN A 697 12.83 -2.05 14.55
N PRO A 698 13.12 -2.01 13.23
CA PRO A 698 13.07 -3.19 12.37
C PRO A 698 13.90 -4.35 12.93
N GLY A 699 13.42 -5.59 12.72
CA GLY A 699 14.07 -6.79 13.22
C GLY A 699 13.85 -7.09 14.70
N THR A 700 12.93 -6.39 15.38
CA THR A 700 12.56 -6.64 16.77
C THR A 700 11.08 -6.90 16.95
N ASP A 701 10.72 -7.58 18.04
CA ASP A 701 9.35 -7.75 18.48
C ASP A 701 9.00 -6.85 19.69
N SER A 702 7.72 -6.88 20.09
CA SER A 702 7.21 -6.05 21.21
C SER A 702 7.75 -6.41 22.58
N SER A 703 8.47 -7.53 22.74
CA SER A 703 9.15 -7.94 23.97
C SER A 703 10.56 -7.34 24.07
N GLN A 704 11.19 -7.07 22.92
CA GLN A 704 12.52 -6.52 22.79
C GLN A 704 12.49 -4.98 22.79
N TYR A 705 11.54 -4.39 22.03
CA TYR A 705 11.36 -2.95 21.96
C TYR A 705 9.86 -2.58 21.96
N ALA A 706 9.55 -1.35 22.38
CA ALA A 706 8.16 -0.87 22.45
C ALA A 706 7.62 -0.41 21.09
N ASN A 707 7.87 -1.22 20.03
CA ASN A 707 7.43 -0.92 18.67
C ASN A 707 5.96 -0.47 18.63
N TRP A 708 5.70 0.60 17.89
CA TRP A 708 4.37 1.16 17.64
C TRP A 708 3.60 1.53 18.92
N SER A 709 4.32 1.77 20.03
CA SER A 709 3.73 2.03 21.35
C SER A 709 4.34 3.23 22.06
N VAL A 710 5.12 4.04 21.35
CA VAL A 710 5.79 5.23 21.88
C VAL A 710 4.87 6.43 21.71
N PRO A 711 4.41 7.08 22.79
CA PRO A 711 3.62 8.31 22.70
C PRO A 711 4.49 9.50 22.31
N LEU A 712 3.92 10.49 21.63
CA LEU A 712 4.61 11.70 21.23
C LEU A 712 5.10 12.49 22.46
N ALA A 713 6.38 12.86 22.44
CA ALA A 713 6.99 13.69 23.46
C ALA A 713 8.02 14.65 22.83
N ASP A 714 8.47 15.65 23.60
CA ASP A 714 9.57 16.53 23.23
C ASP A 714 10.94 15.89 23.52
N GLY A 715 12.02 16.60 23.21
CA GLY A 715 13.39 16.16 23.43
C GLY A 715 13.76 15.91 24.90
N ASP A 716 13.00 16.45 25.83
CA ASP A 716 13.14 16.23 27.27
C ASP A 716 12.28 15.06 27.79
N GLY A 717 11.54 14.38 26.89
CA GLY A 717 10.65 13.27 27.22
C GLY A 717 9.32 13.68 27.84
N LYS A 718 8.93 14.94 27.75
CA LYS A 718 7.63 15.43 28.19
C LYS A 718 6.61 15.22 27.08
N ALA A 719 5.47 14.63 27.43
CA ALA A 719 4.38 14.42 26.45
C ALA A 719 3.92 15.73 25.81
N VAL A 720 3.81 15.72 24.48
CA VAL A 720 3.25 16.81 23.68
C VAL A 720 1.85 16.40 23.24
N LEU A 721 0.87 17.27 23.47
CA LEU A 721 -0.53 17.07 23.10
C LEU A 721 -0.86 17.83 21.82
N VAL A 722 -1.93 17.41 21.14
CA VAL A 722 -2.48 18.14 19.98
C VAL A 722 -2.81 19.58 20.35
N ASP A 723 -3.33 19.79 21.54
CA ASP A 723 -3.65 21.10 22.11
C ASP A 723 -2.44 22.04 22.20
N ASP A 724 -1.24 21.49 22.31
CA ASP A 724 0.00 22.29 22.41
C ASP A 724 0.55 22.69 21.02
N LEU A 725 0.10 22.07 19.91
CA LEU A 725 0.72 22.20 18.57
C LEU A 725 0.54 23.59 17.93
N ALA A 726 -0.59 24.24 18.15
CA ALA A 726 -0.90 25.55 17.54
C ALA A 726 0.15 26.61 17.88
N GLU A 727 0.65 26.61 19.11
CA GLU A 727 1.63 27.56 19.63
C GLU A 727 3.00 26.93 19.87
N HIS A 728 3.23 25.68 19.39
CA HIS A 728 4.49 24.97 19.64
C HIS A 728 5.67 25.68 18.98
N PRO A 729 6.66 26.17 19.78
CA PRO A 729 7.68 27.06 19.23
C PRO A 729 8.60 26.38 18.21
N ARG A 730 8.95 25.10 18.45
CA ARG A 730 9.81 24.33 17.54
C ARG A 730 9.10 24.06 16.20
N LEU A 731 7.83 23.63 16.21
CA LEU A 731 7.02 23.48 14.99
C LEU A 731 6.95 24.77 14.21
N THR A 732 6.64 25.90 14.89
CA THR A 732 6.56 27.22 14.24
C THR A 732 7.88 27.63 13.57
N ARG A 733 9.02 27.38 14.20
CA ARG A 733 10.35 27.68 13.63
C ARG A 733 10.65 26.78 12.43
N LEU A 734 10.40 25.49 12.54
CA LEU A 734 10.62 24.54 11.45
C LEU A 734 9.79 24.92 10.22
N VAL A 735 8.51 25.23 10.39
CA VAL A 735 7.64 25.66 9.27
C VAL A 735 8.14 26.95 8.61
N ARG A 736 8.66 27.89 9.40
CA ARG A 736 9.25 29.12 8.83
C ARG A 736 10.48 28.81 7.97
N SER A 737 11.30 27.87 8.37
CA SER A 737 12.50 27.49 7.61
C SER A 737 12.18 26.90 6.23
N LEU A 738 11.08 26.13 6.11
CA LEU A 738 10.59 25.61 4.83
C LEU A 738 10.19 26.71 3.85
N ARG A 739 9.60 27.80 4.34
CA ARG A 739 9.06 28.90 3.50
C ARG A 739 10.13 29.86 2.97
N HIS A 740 11.24 30.04 3.68
CA HIS A 740 12.30 30.95 3.26
C HIS A 740 13.08 30.46 2.04
N THR A 741 13.15 29.15 1.83
CA THR A 741 13.80 28.52 0.67
C THR A 741 12.92 28.49 -0.58
N ALA A 742 11.62 28.60 -0.46
CA ALA A 742 10.68 28.63 -1.60
C ALA A 742 10.47 30.02 -2.21
N ALA A 743 10.99 31.08 -1.57
CA ALA A 743 10.76 32.47 -1.97
C ALA A 743 11.97 33.13 -2.64
N ASP A 744 13.17 32.55 -2.60
CA ASP A 744 14.38 32.96 -3.28
C ASP A 744 14.65 32.06 -4.51
#